data_8862390f379e9049d92e3ca7e02b5c3d
#
_entry.id   8862390f379e9049d92e3ca7e02b5c3d
#
_cell.length_a   1.000
_cell.length_b   1.000
_cell.length_c   1.000
_cell.angle_alpha   90.00
_cell.angle_beta   90.00
_cell.angle_gamma   90.00
#
_symmetry.space_group_name_H-M   'P 1'
#
loop_
_entity.id
_entity.type
_entity.pdbx_description
1 polymer ?
#
loop_
_entity_poly.entity_id
_entity_poly.type
_entity_poly.pdbx_seq_one_letter_code
_entity_poly.pdbx_strand_id
1 'polypeptide(L)'
;MKKMLSAALVVSMMAAACTKENPVQDGSNLQVLPNGDEKCFVADFNDETPVKTVLVPQEKTASVEWLAGDKVSIFAGEGNYLYKAASAGQSTTLVPEGQSAGTAEVYYAVYPYNEAATVSGAVVSTELPVNQTGVKGSFTTHLAVASSTGTNMTFKNVCGLVKVNIASDNVTSIEFKGNSGEIVAGPVNITVSEGEPTYAPAEGSTATAVVMTPASGSVFEPGDYYFAVLPQSFTAGFTVTSYKNDGRKVVRVANPKDESGIAVGRAKIVTGKSFGISGLGTEASPYVIMTAQDMVDMKDLTDLTAPTYFKIGDNIDMAGVTAWEAVNSVAAADQIAEIHIDGNNKTISNFAPTTVTGLPSLFGVIVGSCKDLTVTDAVVNFPEVSHTAILASYIGYYDGTARLSATVDNVHVAGTVTGEKVVGGLAGAVVSSTITNSTAVADATIPNEGTYYYIGGFAAQANGAVTFRNCGATGNVSTTYRKAGGFCAGASTGDAIAGEEGKLVFENCYADVDIKSTSYAAGAFYGHVEKTVDVLVFKNCYATGSIVAQRQLGGIIGVVNIATADITIDSCYYEGSEITGSLSGKNPTNTGGIFGYLAAGSAVVKNSFAKTSLAGKTSAGYVGGIVGYSQGSALSVENCYAECSLDATFPGGIIGYATSTTTLKNCWFAGSGATKICYEGSPVEEGTNSIVEEDLTATQIATKLGWGSNDAWDLTGDSPKLK
;
A
#
# COMPACT_ATOMS: atom_id res chain seq x y z
N MET A 1 16.87 -31.00 -41.17
CA MET A 1 16.31 -31.56 -42.43
C MET A 1 14.80 -31.36 -42.40
N LYS A 2 14.32 -30.74 -43.50
CA LYS A 2 12.96 -30.65 -44.03
C LYS A 2 11.98 -29.78 -43.23
N LYS A 3 11.74 -28.52 -43.68
CA LYS A 3 10.91 -27.96 -44.75
C LYS A 3 9.43 -27.85 -44.34
N MET A 4 8.99 -26.63 -43.94
CA MET A 4 8.26 -25.64 -44.76
C MET A 4 7.12 -26.20 -45.62
N LEU A 5 5.90 -25.68 -45.38
CA LEU A 5 5.03 -25.26 -46.44
C LEU A 5 4.08 -24.16 -45.96
N SER A 6 4.22 -22.96 -46.48
CA SER A 6 3.29 -21.84 -46.46
C SER A 6 2.15 -22.09 -47.46
N ALA A 7 0.91 -21.83 -47.04
CA ALA A 7 -0.19 -21.68 -47.97
C ALA A 7 -0.56 -20.20 -48.05
N ALA A 8 -0.20 -19.54 -49.13
CA ALA A 8 -0.66 -18.21 -49.50
C ALA A 8 -2.03 -18.32 -50.15
N LEU A 9 -3.02 -17.67 -49.55
CA LEU A 9 -4.33 -17.47 -50.17
C LEU A 9 -4.28 -16.19 -50.98
N VAL A 10 -4.27 -16.36 -52.31
CA VAL A 10 -4.36 -15.25 -53.29
C VAL A 10 -5.84 -14.85 -53.41
N VAL A 11 -6.17 -13.66 -52.87
CA VAL A 11 -7.43 -12.98 -53.22
C VAL A 11 -7.11 -12.06 -54.40
N SER A 12 -7.69 -12.39 -55.57
CA SER A 12 -7.59 -11.57 -56.76
C SER A 12 -8.40 -10.29 -56.60
N MET A 13 -7.73 -9.18 -56.42
CA MET A 13 -8.34 -7.86 -56.64
C MET A 13 -8.38 -7.54 -58.12
N MET A 14 -9.55 -7.23 -58.64
CA MET A 14 -9.67 -6.49 -59.91
C MET A 14 -9.19 -5.06 -59.64
N ALA A 15 -7.97 -4.78 -59.99
CA ALA A 15 -7.44 -3.42 -60.08
C ALA A 15 -7.93 -2.82 -61.39
N ALA A 16 -8.82 -1.83 -61.31
CA ALA A 16 -8.99 -0.90 -62.42
C ALA A 16 -7.73 -0.06 -62.55
N ALA A 17 -7.05 -0.24 -63.67
CA ALA A 17 -5.79 0.43 -63.94
C ALA A 17 -5.98 1.94 -64.11
N CYS A 18 -5.45 2.74 -63.20
CA CYS A 18 -5.02 4.11 -63.47
C CYS A 18 -3.54 4.05 -63.83
N THR A 19 -3.20 4.41 -65.05
CA THR A 19 -1.82 4.51 -65.60
C THR A 19 -1.04 5.57 -64.85
N LYS A 20 0.17 5.20 -64.46
CA LYS A 20 1.16 6.13 -63.92
C LYS A 20 1.58 7.14 -64.94
N GLU A 21 1.35 8.42 -64.72
CA GLU A 21 2.21 9.49 -65.18
C GLU A 21 2.69 10.32 -63.98
N ASN A 22 3.98 10.65 -63.97
CA ASN A 22 4.60 11.45 -62.90
C ASN A 22 3.99 12.86 -62.88
N PRO A 23 3.61 13.41 -61.71
CA PRO A 23 3.12 14.79 -61.68
C PRO A 23 4.28 15.77 -61.82
N VAL A 24 4.22 16.59 -62.88
CA VAL A 24 4.94 17.84 -62.95
C VAL A 24 4.21 18.84 -62.06
N GLN A 25 4.96 19.48 -61.11
CA GLN A 25 4.44 20.56 -60.27
C GLN A 25 3.95 21.72 -61.15
N ASP A 26 2.64 21.87 -61.29
CA ASP A 26 2.01 23.13 -61.62
C ASP A 26 0.62 23.19 -61.00
N GLY A 27 0.29 24.33 -60.41
CA GLY A 27 -0.76 24.56 -59.41
C GLY A 27 -2.20 24.54 -59.94
N SER A 28 -2.62 23.58 -60.75
CA SER A 28 -4.01 23.40 -61.14
C SER A 28 -4.28 22.00 -61.68
N ASN A 29 -4.44 21.00 -60.79
CA ASN A 29 -4.83 19.66 -61.21
C ASN A 29 -6.18 19.24 -60.67
N LEU A 30 -7.25 19.56 -61.44
CA LEU A 30 -8.49 18.79 -61.42
C LEU A 30 -8.22 17.43 -62.06
N GLN A 31 -8.16 16.33 -61.27
CA GLN A 31 -8.24 14.99 -61.85
C GLN A 31 -9.69 14.70 -62.22
N VAL A 32 -9.95 14.68 -63.52
CA VAL A 32 -11.23 14.25 -64.07
C VAL A 32 -11.24 12.73 -64.17
N LEU A 33 -12.15 12.10 -63.45
CA LEU A 33 -12.43 10.66 -63.58
C LEU A 33 -13.15 10.34 -64.88
N PRO A 34 -13.16 9.07 -65.39
CA PRO A 34 -13.56 8.72 -66.76
C PRO A 34 -14.98 9.05 -67.19
N ASN A 35 -15.84 9.59 -66.34
CA ASN A 35 -17.20 10.01 -66.67
C ASN A 35 -17.40 11.53 -66.79
N GLY A 36 -16.36 12.29 -66.93
CA GLY A 36 -16.35 13.60 -67.54
C GLY A 36 -16.74 14.82 -66.70
N ASP A 37 -17.48 14.74 -65.61
CA ASP A 37 -18.03 15.90 -64.89
C ASP A 37 -17.85 15.91 -63.37
N GLU A 38 -17.19 14.93 -62.80
CA GLU A 38 -17.05 14.81 -61.34
C GLU A 38 -15.80 15.58 -60.85
N LYS A 39 -16.00 16.55 -59.94
CA LYS A 39 -14.91 17.31 -59.33
C LYS A 39 -14.31 16.53 -58.18
N CYS A 40 -13.00 16.27 -58.28
CA CYS A 40 -12.21 15.65 -57.20
C CYS A 40 -11.29 16.68 -56.54
N PHE A 41 -10.90 16.40 -55.30
CA PHE A 41 -9.98 17.22 -54.53
C PHE A 41 -8.76 16.39 -54.13
N VAL A 42 -7.60 17.00 -54.05
CA VAL A 42 -6.40 16.43 -53.44
C VAL A 42 -6.36 16.91 -52.00
N ALA A 43 -6.27 16.00 -51.07
CA ALA A 43 -6.25 16.30 -49.63
C ALA A 43 -4.95 15.83 -48.99
N ASP A 44 -4.33 16.70 -48.23
CA ASP A 44 -3.18 16.42 -47.38
C ASP A 44 -3.41 16.96 -45.98
N PHE A 45 -2.60 16.48 -45.02
CA PHE A 45 -2.51 17.05 -43.67
C PHE A 45 -1.18 17.78 -43.55
N ASN A 46 -1.22 19.06 -43.25
CA ASN A 46 -0.05 19.87 -42.97
C ASN A 46 -0.19 20.54 -41.58
N ASP A 47 0.03 19.75 -40.55
CA ASP A 47 0.28 20.27 -39.22
C ASP A 47 1.74 19.99 -38.85
N GLU A 48 2.47 21.01 -38.47
CA GLU A 48 3.87 20.90 -38.00
C GLU A 48 4.02 20.02 -36.74
N THR A 49 2.93 19.56 -36.16
CA THR A 49 2.87 18.62 -35.02
C THR A 49 1.97 17.45 -35.36
N PRO A 50 2.46 16.23 -35.25
CA PRO A 50 1.80 15.05 -35.80
C PRO A 50 0.64 14.55 -34.97
N VAL A 51 -0.54 14.48 -35.56
CA VAL A 51 -1.72 13.76 -35.04
C VAL A 51 -2.34 12.99 -36.20
N LYS A 52 -2.67 11.71 -36.00
CA LYS A 52 -3.07 10.77 -37.07
C LYS A 52 -4.51 10.30 -36.97
N THR A 53 -5.10 9.90 -38.13
CA THR A 53 -6.23 8.94 -38.17
C THR A 53 -5.78 7.52 -37.83
N VAL A 54 -4.53 7.17 -38.17
CA VAL A 54 -3.81 6.01 -37.61
C VAL A 54 -2.48 6.49 -37.07
N LEU A 55 -2.20 6.28 -35.80
CA LEU A 55 -0.90 6.57 -35.19
C LEU A 55 0.13 5.56 -35.67
N VAL A 56 1.10 5.99 -36.48
CA VAL A 56 2.34 5.25 -36.69
C VAL A 56 3.38 5.87 -35.76
N PRO A 57 3.75 5.20 -34.66
CA PRO A 57 4.72 5.72 -33.70
C PRO A 57 6.07 5.93 -34.41
N GLN A 58 6.58 7.15 -34.38
CA GLN A 58 7.99 7.47 -34.58
C GLN A 58 8.53 7.94 -33.23
N GLU A 59 9.83 7.81 -32.96
CA GLU A 59 10.44 7.98 -31.63
C GLU A 59 10.08 9.27 -30.88
N LYS A 60 9.56 10.32 -31.52
CA LYS A 60 9.11 11.58 -30.86
C LYS A 60 7.92 12.27 -31.54
N THR A 61 7.38 11.74 -32.64
CA THR A 61 6.30 12.37 -33.41
C THR A 61 5.35 11.32 -33.96
N ALA A 62 4.09 11.67 -34.21
CA ALA A 62 3.13 10.84 -34.93
C ALA A 62 2.60 11.60 -36.14
N SER A 63 2.41 11.02 -37.30
CA SER A 63 1.86 11.66 -38.52
C SER A 63 0.39 11.26 -38.70
N VAL A 64 -0.44 12.13 -39.24
CA VAL A 64 -1.81 11.81 -39.68
C VAL A 64 -1.75 11.23 -41.09
N GLU A 65 -2.46 10.13 -41.33
CA GLU A 65 -2.63 9.55 -42.65
C GLU A 65 -4.09 9.25 -42.94
N TRP A 66 -4.54 9.50 -44.13
CA TRP A 66 -5.85 9.08 -44.58
C TRP A 66 -5.96 7.56 -44.60
N LEU A 67 -7.14 7.07 -44.27
CA LEU A 67 -7.54 5.70 -44.56
C LEU A 67 -8.41 5.71 -45.85
N ALA A 68 -8.24 4.71 -46.71
CA ALA A 68 -9.12 4.55 -47.86
C ALA A 68 -10.57 4.43 -47.38
N GLY A 69 -11.45 5.26 -47.91
CA GLY A 69 -12.85 5.33 -47.51
C GLY A 69 -13.20 6.35 -46.43
N ASP A 70 -12.22 7.06 -45.85
CA ASP A 70 -12.48 8.18 -44.94
C ASP A 70 -13.43 9.19 -45.60
N LYS A 71 -14.48 9.60 -44.85
CA LYS A 71 -15.54 10.45 -45.38
C LYS A 71 -15.35 11.90 -44.95
N VAL A 72 -15.56 12.83 -45.86
CA VAL A 72 -15.31 14.26 -45.68
C VAL A 72 -16.51 15.06 -46.19
N SER A 73 -16.94 16.09 -45.45
CA SER A 73 -17.83 17.11 -45.96
C SER A 73 -17.04 18.13 -46.76
N ILE A 74 -17.42 18.38 -48.01
CA ILE A 74 -16.92 19.49 -48.82
C ILE A 74 -18.09 20.44 -49.10
N PHE A 75 -17.86 21.73 -48.81
CA PHE A 75 -18.86 22.77 -48.99
C PHE A 75 -18.53 23.59 -50.26
N ALA A 76 -19.54 23.77 -51.09
CA ALA A 76 -19.52 24.72 -52.23
C ALA A 76 -20.74 25.65 -52.09
N GLY A 77 -20.53 26.91 -51.67
CA GLY A 77 -21.58 27.76 -51.16
C GLY A 77 -22.15 27.14 -49.88
N GLU A 78 -23.49 27.07 -49.75
CA GLU A 78 -24.17 26.46 -48.58
C GLU A 78 -24.35 24.93 -48.72
N GLY A 79 -24.00 24.33 -49.87
CA GLY A 79 -24.18 22.89 -50.11
C GLY A 79 -23.09 22.06 -49.43
N ASN A 80 -23.51 21.01 -48.69
CA ASN A 80 -22.64 20.01 -48.08
C ASN A 80 -22.61 18.72 -48.93
N TYR A 81 -21.45 18.37 -49.42
CA TYR A 81 -21.24 17.24 -50.34
C TYR A 81 -20.37 16.18 -49.69
N LEU A 82 -20.81 14.92 -49.79
CA LEU A 82 -20.08 13.79 -49.25
C LEU A 82 -18.96 13.36 -50.22
N TYR A 83 -17.74 13.37 -49.72
CA TYR A 83 -16.56 12.85 -50.40
C TYR A 83 -15.89 11.74 -49.57
N LYS A 84 -15.14 10.86 -50.26
CA LYS A 84 -14.36 9.82 -49.62
C LYS A 84 -12.92 9.79 -50.12
N ALA A 85 -12.00 9.42 -49.23
CA ALA A 85 -10.59 9.19 -49.57
C ALA A 85 -10.43 7.96 -50.46
N ALA A 86 -9.80 8.11 -51.62
CA ALA A 86 -9.59 7.03 -52.60
C ALA A 86 -8.47 6.06 -52.16
N SER A 87 -7.52 6.53 -51.36
CA SER A 87 -6.36 5.76 -50.93
C SER A 87 -5.95 6.13 -49.51
N ALA A 88 -5.23 5.22 -48.84
CA ALA A 88 -4.53 5.52 -47.58
C ALA A 88 -3.22 6.27 -47.87
N GLY A 89 -2.74 7.06 -46.90
CA GLY A 89 -1.46 7.75 -46.90
C GLY A 89 -1.54 9.20 -46.42
N GLN A 90 -0.44 9.93 -46.48
CA GLN A 90 -0.37 11.34 -46.05
C GLN A 90 -1.18 12.26 -46.97
N SER A 91 -1.32 11.88 -48.23
CA SER A 91 -2.13 12.56 -49.23
C SER A 91 -3.04 11.57 -49.95
N THR A 92 -4.26 12.01 -50.26
CA THR A 92 -5.26 11.20 -50.98
C THR A 92 -6.04 12.04 -51.95
N THR A 93 -6.70 11.39 -52.91
CA THR A 93 -7.73 12.04 -53.77
C THR A 93 -9.08 11.84 -53.08
N LEU A 94 -9.81 12.93 -52.83
CA LEU A 94 -11.19 12.89 -52.37
C LEU A 94 -12.09 12.79 -53.61
N VAL A 95 -12.84 11.70 -53.68
CA VAL A 95 -13.80 11.44 -54.74
C VAL A 95 -15.23 11.57 -54.24
N PRO A 96 -16.18 12.12 -54.97
CA PRO A 96 -17.55 12.27 -54.49
C PRO A 96 -18.21 10.91 -54.30
N GLU A 97 -18.98 10.80 -53.22
CA GLU A 97 -19.87 9.66 -52.98
C GLU A 97 -21.34 10.14 -53.15
N GLY A 98 -21.75 10.26 -54.41
CA GLY A 98 -23.02 10.84 -54.80
C GLY A 98 -22.85 12.10 -55.67
N GLN A 99 -23.50 13.19 -55.26
CA GLN A 99 -23.42 14.45 -56.00
C GLN A 99 -22.06 15.13 -55.79
N SER A 100 -21.43 15.56 -56.90
CA SER A 100 -20.18 16.34 -56.87
C SER A 100 -20.43 17.81 -56.49
N ALA A 101 -19.50 18.41 -55.79
CA ALA A 101 -19.52 19.83 -55.44
C ALA A 101 -19.46 20.72 -56.72
N GLY A 102 -20.35 21.70 -56.79
CA GLY A 102 -20.37 22.70 -57.85
C GLY A 102 -19.15 23.63 -57.82
N THR A 103 -19.13 24.61 -58.71
CA THR A 103 -18.10 25.67 -58.68
C THR A 103 -18.39 26.66 -57.56
N ALA A 104 -17.38 26.97 -56.77
CA ALA A 104 -17.43 27.98 -55.71
C ALA A 104 -16.13 28.80 -55.74
N GLU A 105 -16.18 30.03 -55.25
CA GLU A 105 -14.99 30.86 -55.09
C GLU A 105 -14.03 30.31 -54.06
N VAL A 106 -14.59 29.80 -52.98
CA VAL A 106 -13.87 29.12 -51.89
C VAL A 106 -14.63 27.85 -51.53
N TYR A 107 -13.92 26.76 -51.46
CA TYR A 107 -14.39 25.49 -50.90
C TYR A 107 -13.96 25.40 -49.46
N TYR A 108 -14.85 24.95 -48.58
CA TYR A 108 -14.52 24.57 -47.20
C TYR A 108 -14.68 23.08 -47.03
N ALA A 109 -13.96 22.50 -46.10
CA ALA A 109 -14.08 21.09 -45.81
C ALA A 109 -14.01 20.83 -44.30
N VAL A 110 -14.70 19.79 -43.84
CA VAL A 110 -14.55 19.25 -42.48
C VAL A 110 -14.48 17.72 -42.51
N TYR A 111 -13.55 17.19 -41.78
CA TYR A 111 -13.41 15.77 -41.50
C TYR A 111 -13.77 15.53 -40.02
N PRO A 112 -14.50 14.46 -39.68
CA PRO A 112 -15.18 13.53 -40.59
C PRO A 112 -16.46 14.15 -41.20
N TYR A 113 -17.01 13.49 -42.21
CA TYR A 113 -18.30 13.86 -42.77
C TYR A 113 -19.40 13.90 -41.73
N ASN A 114 -20.14 15.00 -41.73
CA ASN A 114 -21.35 15.18 -40.94
C ASN A 114 -22.44 15.79 -41.82
N GLU A 115 -23.51 15.05 -42.06
CA GLU A 115 -24.62 15.49 -42.90
C GLU A 115 -25.27 16.80 -42.38
N ALA A 116 -25.27 16.98 -41.05
CA ALA A 116 -25.83 18.16 -40.39
C ALA A 116 -24.86 19.37 -40.36
N ALA A 117 -23.61 19.17 -40.78
CA ALA A 117 -22.67 20.27 -40.80
C ALA A 117 -23.04 21.34 -41.84
N THR A 118 -22.87 22.59 -41.47
CA THR A 118 -23.17 23.77 -42.30
C THR A 118 -21.97 24.71 -42.37
N VAL A 119 -21.96 25.57 -43.37
CA VAL A 119 -20.97 26.63 -43.51
C VAL A 119 -21.64 27.98 -43.69
N SER A 120 -21.14 29.01 -42.99
CA SER A 120 -21.55 30.39 -43.17
C SER A 120 -20.31 31.30 -43.21
N GLY A 121 -20.02 31.86 -44.38
CA GLY A 121 -18.72 32.52 -44.58
C GLY A 121 -17.57 31.53 -44.38
N ALA A 122 -16.63 31.90 -43.52
CA ALA A 122 -15.51 31.03 -43.16
C ALA A 122 -15.75 30.17 -41.91
N VAL A 123 -16.98 30.10 -41.40
CA VAL A 123 -17.33 29.34 -40.20
C VAL A 123 -18.04 28.05 -40.57
N VAL A 124 -17.43 26.92 -40.23
CA VAL A 124 -18.02 25.58 -40.32
C VAL A 124 -18.61 25.23 -38.99
N SER A 125 -19.94 24.96 -38.96
CA SER A 125 -20.64 24.45 -37.78
C SER A 125 -20.78 22.95 -37.91
N THR A 126 -20.29 22.23 -36.90
CA THR A 126 -20.28 20.75 -36.84
C THR A 126 -20.35 20.27 -35.40
N GLU A 127 -20.04 19.01 -35.17
CA GLU A 127 -20.04 18.42 -33.81
C GLU A 127 -18.82 17.55 -33.58
N LEU A 128 -18.18 17.69 -32.42
CA LEU A 128 -17.25 16.71 -31.91
C LEU A 128 -18.05 15.69 -31.07
N PRO A 129 -18.11 14.41 -31.46
CA PRO A 129 -18.94 13.42 -30.76
C PRO A 129 -18.59 13.28 -29.28
N VAL A 130 -19.59 13.28 -28.42
CA VAL A 130 -19.47 12.99 -26.98
C VAL A 130 -19.28 11.51 -26.72
N ASN A 131 -19.75 10.63 -27.61
CA ASN A 131 -19.51 9.21 -27.59
C ASN A 131 -18.46 8.87 -28.62
N GLN A 132 -17.32 8.37 -28.19
CA GLN A 132 -16.19 8.03 -29.04
C GLN A 132 -15.95 6.53 -29.03
N THR A 133 -15.37 6.02 -30.11
CA THR A 133 -15.01 4.61 -30.25
C THR A 133 -13.51 4.46 -30.03
N GLY A 134 -13.13 3.61 -29.11
CA GLY A 134 -11.73 3.37 -28.74
C GLY A 134 -11.12 2.26 -29.61
N VAL A 135 -10.08 2.61 -30.35
CA VAL A 135 -9.21 1.67 -31.07
C VAL A 135 -7.83 1.69 -30.43
N LYS A 136 -7.33 0.51 -30.06
CA LYS A 136 -6.02 0.36 -29.42
C LYS A 136 -4.90 0.97 -30.28
N GLY A 137 -4.14 1.85 -29.68
CA GLY A 137 -3.00 2.53 -30.33
C GLY A 137 -3.40 3.61 -31.34
N SER A 138 -4.71 3.94 -31.47
CA SER A 138 -5.19 4.89 -32.48
C SER A 138 -6.39 5.70 -31.94
N PHE A 139 -6.91 6.61 -32.78
CA PHE A 139 -8.16 7.31 -32.53
C PHE A 139 -9.02 7.24 -33.81
N THR A 140 -10.33 7.24 -33.65
CA THR A 140 -11.29 7.20 -34.76
C THR A 140 -12.12 8.48 -34.87
N THR A 141 -11.96 9.36 -33.89
CA THR A 141 -12.76 10.59 -33.77
C THR A 141 -11.81 11.76 -33.59
N HIS A 142 -11.84 12.70 -34.52
CA HIS A 142 -11.23 14.03 -34.38
C HIS A 142 -11.84 14.96 -35.41
N LEU A 143 -11.67 16.26 -35.27
CA LEU A 143 -12.09 17.22 -36.25
C LEU A 143 -10.88 17.82 -36.93
N ALA A 144 -10.95 17.91 -38.26
CA ALA A 144 -9.99 18.68 -39.08
C ALA A 144 -10.74 19.48 -40.12
N VAL A 145 -10.23 20.65 -40.49
CA VAL A 145 -10.84 21.56 -41.46
C VAL A 145 -9.83 21.99 -42.51
N ALA A 146 -10.36 22.30 -43.69
CA ALA A 146 -9.58 22.89 -44.78
C ALA A 146 -10.38 23.96 -45.51
N SER A 147 -9.70 24.89 -46.17
CA SER A 147 -10.28 25.77 -47.15
C SER A 147 -9.37 25.90 -48.39
N SER A 148 -9.95 26.09 -49.56
CA SER A 148 -9.20 26.26 -50.79
C SER A 148 -9.99 27.04 -51.85
N THR A 149 -9.32 27.87 -52.61
CA THR A 149 -9.88 28.47 -53.81
C THR A 149 -9.74 27.55 -55.05
N GLY A 150 -9.07 26.41 -54.90
CA GLY A 150 -8.87 25.40 -55.92
C GLY A 150 -9.29 24.01 -55.45
N THR A 151 -8.60 22.99 -55.93
CA THR A 151 -8.89 21.57 -55.61
C THR A 151 -7.89 20.94 -54.66
N ASN A 152 -6.91 21.67 -54.17
CA ASN A 152 -5.96 21.19 -53.19
C ASN A 152 -6.44 21.63 -51.81
N MET A 153 -6.69 20.67 -50.93
CA MET A 153 -7.21 20.85 -49.58
C MET A 153 -6.14 20.47 -48.57
N THR A 154 -5.62 21.44 -47.84
CA THR A 154 -4.70 21.18 -46.72
C THR A 154 -5.46 21.20 -45.43
N PHE A 155 -5.66 20.03 -44.82
CA PHE A 155 -6.40 19.87 -43.58
C PHE A 155 -5.55 20.21 -42.35
N LYS A 156 -6.16 20.90 -41.43
CA LYS A 156 -5.58 21.25 -40.12
C LYS A 156 -6.47 20.72 -39.00
N ASN A 157 -5.86 20.04 -38.01
CA ASN A 157 -6.59 19.51 -36.87
C ASN A 157 -7.19 20.63 -36.03
N VAL A 158 -8.36 20.39 -35.46
CA VAL A 158 -9.05 21.27 -34.53
C VAL A 158 -8.91 20.78 -33.08
N CYS A 159 -8.90 19.47 -32.86
CA CYS A 159 -8.88 18.84 -31.55
C CYS A 159 -7.48 18.74 -30.94
N GLY A 160 -7.43 18.62 -29.61
CA GLY A 160 -6.33 18.03 -28.87
C GLY A 160 -6.65 16.59 -28.48
N LEU A 161 -5.63 15.80 -28.17
CA LEU A 161 -5.78 14.42 -27.74
C LEU A 161 -5.33 14.23 -26.29
N VAL A 162 -6.10 13.43 -25.54
CA VAL A 162 -5.69 12.93 -24.24
C VAL A 162 -5.46 11.43 -24.36
N LYS A 163 -4.19 11.04 -24.25
CA LYS A 163 -3.77 9.64 -24.24
C LYS A 163 -4.03 9.02 -22.89
N VAL A 164 -4.70 7.89 -22.86
CA VAL A 164 -4.92 7.07 -21.66
C VAL A 164 -4.40 5.67 -21.92
N ASN A 165 -3.77 5.06 -20.92
CA ASN A 165 -3.37 3.67 -20.96
C ASN A 165 -4.36 2.84 -20.14
N ILE A 166 -5.00 1.85 -20.73
CA ILE A 166 -5.84 0.87 -20.05
C ILE A 166 -4.99 -0.34 -19.75
N ALA A 167 -4.72 -0.59 -18.48
CA ALA A 167 -3.90 -1.71 -18.02
C ALA A 167 -4.73 -2.98 -17.71
N SER A 168 -6.05 -2.85 -17.55
CA SER A 168 -6.98 -3.90 -17.13
C SER A 168 -7.82 -4.39 -18.31
N ASP A 169 -8.10 -5.68 -18.36
CA ASP A 169 -8.86 -6.36 -19.43
C ASP A 169 -10.37 -6.47 -19.15
N ASN A 170 -10.88 -5.82 -18.13
CA ASN A 170 -12.29 -5.83 -17.73
C ASN A 170 -12.98 -4.46 -17.84
N VAL A 171 -12.37 -3.48 -18.48
CA VAL A 171 -12.92 -2.13 -18.66
C VAL A 171 -13.91 -2.10 -19.82
N THR A 172 -15.15 -1.69 -19.55
CA THR A 172 -16.24 -1.60 -20.54
C THR A 172 -16.39 -0.22 -21.17
N SER A 173 -16.08 0.83 -20.41
CA SER A 173 -16.09 2.22 -20.90
C SER A 173 -15.15 3.08 -20.07
N ILE A 174 -14.70 4.19 -20.67
CA ILE A 174 -13.93 5.23 -19.99
C ILE A 174 -14.58 6.59 -20.25
N GLU A 175 -14.58 7.44 -19.24
CA GLU A 175 -15.12 8.81 -19.30
C GLU A 175 -14.02 9.81 -19.00
N PHE A 176 -13.88 10.83 -19.84
CA PHE A 176 -13.04 12.00 -19.62
C PHE A 176 -13.92 13.20 -19.29
N LYS A 177 -13.58 13.95 -18.23
CA LYS A 177 -14.35 15.12 -17.78
C LYS A 177 -13.43 16.20 -17.23
N GLY A 178 -13.66 17.48 -17.61
CA GLY A 178 -13.02 18.62 -16.99
C GLY A 178 -13.59 18.89 -15.59
N ASN A 179 -12.74 19.28 -14.63
CA ASN A 179 -13.13 19.44 -13.22
C ASN A 179 -13.83 20.77 -12.91
N SER A 180 -13.79 21.77 -13.83
CA SER A 180 -14.49 23.05 -13.71
C SER A 180 -15.70 23.17 -14.63
N GLY A 181 -16.15 22.08 -15.25
CA GLY A 181 -17.28 22.08 -16.15
C GLY A 181 -16.96 22.62 -17.55
N GLU A 182 -15.72 22.51 -17.97
CA GLU A 182 -15.26 22.88 -19.30
C GLU A 182 -16.01 22.10 -20.39
N ILE A 183 -16.42 22.77 -21.47
CA ILE A 183 -17.03 22.11 -22.64
C ILE A 183 -15.91 21.38 -23.41
N VAL A 184 -15.98 20.08 -23.45
CA VAL A 184 -14.93 19.22 -24.03
C VAL A 184 -15.29 18.61 -25.38
N ALA A 185 -16.57 18.62 -25.75
CA ALA A 185 -17.08 18.06 -27.00
C ALA A 185 -18.45 18.68 -27.36
N GLY A 186 -19.18 18.12 -28.33
CA GLY A 186 -20.50 18.56 -28.74
C GLY A 186 -20.49 19.55 -29.91
N PRO A 187 -21.59 20.28 -30.15
CA PRO A 187 -21.71 21.25 -31.24
C PRO A 187 -20.65 22.35 -31.13
N VAL A 188 -19.98 22.63 -32.24
CA VAL A 188 -18.85 23.57 -32.32
C VAL A 188 -18.86 24.36 -33.62
N ASN A 189 -18.52 25.64 -33.51
CA ASN A 189 -18.30 26.53 -34.64
C ASN A 189 -16.79 26.69 -34.87
N ILE A 190 -16.30 26.35 -36.05
CA ILE A 190 -14.87 26.36 -36.40
C ILE A 190 -14.65 27.45 -37.45
N THR A 191 -13.86 28.44 -37.12
CA THR A 191 -13.43 29.46 -38.12
C THR A 191 -12.25 28.93 -38.90
N VAL A 192 -12.44 28.68 -40.16
CA VAL A 192 -11.42 28.20 -41.10
C VAL A 192 -10.66 29.37 -41.69
N SER A 193 -9.36 29.37 -41.58
CA SER A 193 -8.50 30.43 -42.12
C SER A 193 -7.27 29.80 -42.76
N GLU A 194 -6.52 30.60 -43.58
CA GLU A 194 -5.21 30.18 -44.10
C GLU A 194 -4.20 29.88 -42.98
N GLY A 195 -4.35 30.52 -41.83
CA GLY A 195 -3.61 30.23 -40.59
C GLY A 195 -4.20 29.06 -39.78
N GLU A 196 -3.96 29.06 -38.49
CA GLU A 196 -4.51 28.06 -37.59
C GLU A 196 -6.03 28.23 -37.43
N PRO A 197 -6.84 27.15 -37.48
CA PRO A 197 -8.26 27.24 -37.23
C PRO A 197 -8.51 27.60 -35.76
N THR A 198 -9.55 28.41 -35.56
CA THR A 198 -10.04 28.70 -34.23
C THR A 198 -11.44 28.09 -34.02
N TYR A 199 -11.84 27.85 -32.82
CA TYR A 199 -13.14 27.27 -32.51
C TYR A 199 -13.83 27.98 -31.36
N ALA A 200 -15.15 27.87 -31.32
CA ALA A 200 -15.98 28.20 -30.15
C ALA A 200 -17.07 27.14 -30.00
N PRO A 201 -17.37 26.65 -28.79
CA PRO A 201 -18.57 25.85 -28.57
C PRO A 201 -19.80 26.58 -29.12
N ALA A 202 -20.70 25.86 -29.79
CA ALA A 202 -21.93 26.46 -30.27
C ALA A 202 -22.82 26.87 -29.09
N GLU A 203 -23.73 27.85 -29.32
CA GLU A 203 -24.65 28.29 -28.31
C GLU A 203 -25.49 27.12 -27.78
N GLY A 204 -25.59 27.01 -26.43
CA GLY A 204 -26.31 25.91 -25.78
C GLY A 204 -25.53 24.58 -25.67
N SER A 205 -24.25 24.53 -26.06
CA SER A 205 -23.41 23.36 -25.80
C SER A 205 -23.26 23.11 -24.31
N THR A 206 -23.46 21.87 -23.88
CA THR A 206 -23.38 21.44 -22.46
C THR A 206 -22.49 20.22 -22.21
N ALA A 207 -21.78 19.76 -23.25
CA ALA A 207 -21.00 18.52 -23.20
C ALA A 207 -19.69 18.72 -22.43
N THR A 208 -19.74 18.49 -21.12
CA THR A 208 -18.57 18.59 -20.20
C THR A 208 -17.84 17.26 -20.03
N ALA A 209 -18.30 16.18 -20.66
CA ALA A 209 -17.66 14.89 -20.64
C ALA A 209 -17.67 14.21 -22.01
N VAL A 210 -16.73 13.31 -22.23
CA VAL A 210 -16.63 12.41 -23.39
C VAL A 210 -16.56 10.98 -22.87
N VAL A 211 -17.39 10.09 -23.45
CA VAL A 211 -17.39 8.66 -23.11
C VAL A 211 -16.81 7.88 -24.28
N MET A 212 -15.89 6.97 -23.99
CA MET A 212 -15.32 6.07 -24.97
C MET A 212 -15.69 4.62 -24.66
N THR A 213 -16.09 3.87 -25.70
CA THR A 213 -16.38 2.44 -25.63
C THR A 213 -15.47 1.69 -26.61
N PRO A 214 -15.16 0.41 -26.38
CA PRO A 214 -14.31 -0.35 -27.30
C PRO A 214 -14.93 -0.48 -28.70
N ALA A 215 -14.10 -0.47 -29.74
CA ALA A 215 -14.52 -0.63 -31.14
C ALA A 215 -15.03 -2.05 -31.44
N SER A 216 -14.61 -3.03 -30.67
CA SER A 216 -15.01 -4.43 -30.79
C SER A 216 -15.06 -5.10 -29.43
N GLY A 217 -15.98 -6.07 -29.27
CA GLY A 217 -16.17 -6.75 -28.00
C GLY A 217 -16.91 -5.89 -26.96
N SER A 218 -16.95 -6.37 -25.73
CA SER A 218 -17.62 -5.70 -24.60
C SER A 218 -16.65 -5.01 -23.64
N VAL A 219 -15.36 -5.24 -23.79
CA VAL A 219 -14.28 -4.69 -22.95
C VAL A 219 -13.11 -4.23 -23.79
N PHE A 220 -12.35 -3.30 -23.27
CA PHE A 220 -11.11 -2.84 -23.90
C PHE A 220 -10.01 -3.90 -23.76
N GLU A 221 -9.17 -4.04 -24.78
CA GLU A 221 -7.88 -4.71 -24.67
C GLU A 221 -6.90 -3.80 -23.93
N PRO A 222 -6.03 -4.33 -23.05
CA PRO A 222 -4.97 -3.52 -22.44
C PRO A 222 -4.11 -2.81 -23.49
N GLY A 223 -3.87 -1.50 -23.30
CA GLY A 223 -3.13 -0.67 -24.25
C GLY A 223 -3.47 0.80 -24.19
N ASP A 224 -2.94 1.55 -25.14
CA ASP A 224 -3.12 3.01 -25.24
C ASP A 224 -4.36 3.36 -26.05
N TYR A 225 -5.13 4.35 -25.58
CA TYR A 225 -6.33 4.91 -26.22
C TYR A 225 -6.29 6.43 -26.18
N TYR A 226 -7.07 7.11 -27.03
CA TYR A 226 -6.98 8.55 -27.20
C TYR A 226 -8.36 9.19 -27.26
N PHE A 227 -8.67 10.07 -26.30
CA PHE A 227 -9.82 10.95 -26.36
C PHE A 227 -9.50 12.15 -27.27
N ALA A 228 -10.39 12.47 -28.17
CA ALA A 228 -10.40 13.75 -28.87
C ALA A 228 -11.25 14.75 -28.08
N VAL A 229 -10.68 15.89 -27.74
CA VAL A 229 -11.37 16.94 -26.97
C VAL A 229 -11.11 18.31 -27.58
N LEU A 230 -12.01 19.28 -27.32
CA LEU A 230 -11.79 20.67 -27.69
C LEU A 230 -10.61 21.24 -26.92
N PRO A 231 -9.64 21.88 -27.60
CA PRO A 231 -8.39 22.34 -27.00
C PRO A 231 -8.63 23.47 -26.00
N GLN A 232 -8.17 23.29 -24.77
CA GLN A 232 -8.29 24.31 -23.71
C GLN A 232 -7.34 24.03 -22.56
N SER A 233 -7.27 24.93 -21.58
CA SER A 233 -6.56 24.72 -20.32
C SER A 233 -7.56 24.32 -19.22
N PHE A 234 -7.32 23.18 -18.60
CA PHE A 234 -8.11 22.66 -17.48
C PHE A 234 -7.51 23.19 -16.17
N THR A 235 -8.02 24.34 -15.70
CA THR A 235 -7.43 25.04 -14.55
C THR A 235 -7.61 24.29 -13.23
N ALA A 236 -8.68 23.50 -13.07
CA ALA A 236 -8.88 22.57 -11.96
C ALA A 236 -8.48 21.12 -12.33
N GLY A 237 -7.79 20.95 -13.46
CA GLY A 237 -7.45 19.63 -13.97
C GLY A 237 -8.62 18.89 -14.60
N PHE A 238 -8.47 17.59 -14.76
CA PHE A 238 -9.50 16.73 -15.34
C PHE A 238 -9.56 15.37 -14.64
N THR A 239 -10.67 14.70 -14.79
CA THR A 239 -10.91 13.36 -14.24
C THR A 239 -11.14 12.37 -15.38
N VAL A 240 -10.54 11.18 -15.25
CA VAL A 240 -10.87 10.03 -16.11
C VAL A 240 -11.41 8.91 -15.21
N THR A 241 -12.58 8.40 -15.55
CA THR A 241 -13.23 7.28 -14.87
C THR A 241 -13.28 6.07 -15.80
N SER A 242 -12.76 4.95 -15.37
CA SER A 242 -12.95 3.66 -16.05
C SER A 242 -14.05 2.86 -15.34
N TYR A 243 -14.96 2.31 -16.14
CA TYR A 243 -16.05 1.47 -15.66
C TYR A 243 -15.76 0.00 -16.03
N LYS A 244 -15.96 -0.90 -15.09
CA LYS A 244 -15.66 -2.32 -15.26
C LYS A 244 -16.93 -3.16 -15.48
N ASN A 245 -16.76 -4.34 -16.06
CA ASN A 245 -17.86 -5.26 -16.35
C ASN A 245 -18.56 -5.84 -15.10
N ASP A 246 -17.94 -5.70 -13.92
CA ASP A 246 -18.47 -6.09 -12.61
C ASP A 246 -19.19 -4.95 -11.87
N GLY A 247 -19.37 -3.79 -12.54
CA GLY A 247 -20.04 -2.60 -11.99
C GLY A 247 -19.13 -1.70 -11.17
N ARG A 248 -17.90 -2.07 -10.92
CA ARG A 248 -16.90 -1.21 -10.24
C ARG A 248 -16.39 -0.13 -11.17
N LYS A 249 -15.84 0.94 -10.58
CA LYS A 249 -15.20 2.04 -11.32
C LYS A 249 -13.88 2.43 -10.67
N VAL A 250 -12.94 2.87 -11.49
CA VAL A 250 -11.68 3.46 -11.03
C VAL A 250 -11.62 4.90 -11.51
N VAL A 251 -11.42 5.82 -10.60
CA VAL A 251 -11.36 7.27 -10.86
C VAL A 251 -9.91 7.74 -10.77
N ARG A 252 -9.45 8.46 -11.77
CA ARG A 252 -8.13 9.08 -11.81
C ARG A 252 -8.27 10.58 -12.01
N VAL A 253 -7.71 11.36 -11.12
CA VAL A 253 -7.71 12.82 -11.17
C VAL A 253 -6.34 13.31 -11.59
N ALA A 254 -6.28 14.10 -12.65
CA ALA A 254 -5.10 14.83 -13.05
C ALA A 254 -5.17 16.25 -12.48
N ASN A 255 -4.39 16.54 -11.45
CA ASN A 255 -4.29 17.86 -10.85
C ASN A 255 -3.26 18.71 -11.58
N PRO A 256 -3.52 20.00 -11.85
CA PRO A 256 -2.53 20.91 -12.39
C PRO A 256 -1.40 21.16 -11.38
N LYS A 257 -0.22 21.47 -11.88
CA LYS A 257 0.94 21.82 -11.04
C LYS A 257 0.90 23.26 -10.53
N ASP A 258 0.20 24.12 -11.25
CA ASP A 258 0.07 25.54 -10.98
C ASP A 258 -1.25 26.10 -11.55
N GLU A 259 -1.50 27.38 -11.37
CA GLU A 259 -2.72 28.07 -11.80
C GLU A 259 -2.93 28.11 -13.33
N SER A 260 -1.91 27.80 -14.15
CA SER A 260 -2.05 27.75 -15.60
C SER A 260 -2.88 26.56 -16.10
N GLY A 261 -3.08 25.57 -15.22
CA GLY A 261 -3.86 24.38 -15.52
C GLY A 261 -3.10 23.36 -16.35
N ILE A 262 -3.84 22.34 -16.82
CA ILE A 262 -3.33 21.33 -17.76
C ILE A 262 -3.79 21.72 -19.15
N ALA A 263 -2.86 22.18 -19.99
CA ALA A 263 -3.17 22.59 -21.35
C ALA A 263 -3.29 21.37 -22.28
N VAL A 264 -4.47 21.20 -22.89
CA VAL A 264 -4.68 20.30 -24.03
C VAL A 264 -4.73 21.16 -25.28
N GLY A 265 -3.60 21.29 -25.96
CA GLY A 265 -3.47 22.14 -27.13
C GLY A 265 -4.01 21.47 -28.40
N ARG A 266 -4.35 22.30 -29.42
CA ARG A 266 -4.66 21.85 -30.77
C ARG A 266 -3.51 21.01 -31.32
N ALA A 267 -3.83 19.89 -31.96
CA ALA A 267 -2.84 18.96 -32.54
C ALA A 267 -1.75 18.49 -31.55
N LYS A 268 -2.03 18.54 -30.24
CA LYS A 268 -1.12 18.06 -29.19
C LYS A 268 -1.70 16.81 -28.52
N ILE A 269 -0.79 15.94 -28.06
CA ILE A 269 -1.14 14.78 -27.24
C ILE A 269 -0.70 15.05 -25.83
N VAL A 270 -1.66 15.07 -24.90
CA VAL A 270 -1.38 15.05 -23.47
C VAL A 270 -1.43 13.61 -22.99
N THR A 271 -0.36 13.16 -22.37
CA THR A 271 -0.31 11.81 -21.81
C THR A 271 -0.93 11.81 -20.42
N GLY A 272 -2.06 11.15 -20.30
CA GLY A 272 -2.65 10.78 -19.01
C GLY A 272 -1.82 9.69 -18.34
N LYS A 273 -1.97 9.55 -17.00
CA LYS A 273 -1.42 8.42 -16.27
C LYS A 273 -2.15 7.13 -16.69
N SER A 274 -1.50 5.98 -16.48
CA SER A 274 -2.13 4.67 -16.66
C SER A 274 -3.45 4.59 -15.88
N PHE A 275 -4.53 4.16 -16.53
CA PHE A 275 -5.85 4.04 -15.93
C PHE A 275 -6.21 2.57 -15.76
N GLY A 276 -6.65 2.25 -14.54
CA GLY A 276 -7.00 0.89 -14.16
C GLY A 276 -5.79 0.09 -13.66
N ILE A 277 -6.03 -0.61 -12.57
CA ILE A 277 -5.09 -1.55 -11.97
C ILE A 277 -5.10 -2.81 -12.82
N SER A 278 -3.93 -3.24 -13.33
CA SER A 278 -3.82 -4.47 -14.13
C SER A 278 -4.06 -5.71 -13.26
N GLY A 279 -4.50 -6.80 -13.89
CA GLY A 279 -4.79 -8.07 -13.26
C GLY A 279 -6.28 -8.26 -12.95
N LEU A 280 -6.59 -9.48 -12.51
CA LEU A 280 -7.96 -9.94 -12.21
C LEU A 280 -8.24 -10.09 -10.71
N GLY A 281 -7.23 -9.85 -9.86
CA GLY A 281 -7.32 -10.08 -8.42
C GLY A 281 -7.29 -11.55 -8.00
N THR A 282 -6.93 -12.46 -8.90
CA THR A 282 -6.76 -13.88 -8.61
C THR A 282 -5.30 -14.21 -8.31
N GLU A 283 -5.00 -15.36 -7.73
CA GLU A 283 -3.63 -15.81 -7.46
C GLU A 283 -2.77 -15.86 -8.73
N ALA A 284 -3.33 -16.34 -9.84
CA ALA A 284 -2.64 -16.43 -11.13
C ALA A 284 -2.49 -15.07 -11.83
N SER A 285 -3.35 -14.10 -11.50
CA SER A 285 -3.35 -12.76 -12.09
C SER A 285 -3.71 -11.72 -11.03
N PRO A 286 -2.80 -11.42 -10.07
CA PRO A 286 -3.05 -10.48 -9.00
C PRO A 286 -3.23 -9.06 -9.52
N TYR A 287 -3.97 -8.22 -8.82
CA TYR A 287 -3.98 -6.78 -9.07
C TYR A 287 -2.59 -6.21 -8.83
N VAL A 288 -2.03 -5.50 -9.83
CA VAL A 288 -0.70 -4.90 -9.74
C VAL A 288 -0.83 -3.42 -9.35
N ILE A 289 -0.32 -3.09 -8.18
CA ILE A 289 -0.37 -1.77 -7.57
C ILE A 289 0.93 -1.04 -7.90
N MET A 290 0.84 0.06 -8.65
CA MET A 290 2.00 0.78 -9.19
C MET A 290 2.16 2.19 -8.62
N THR A 291 1.09 2.77 -8.05
CA THR A 291 1.07 4.18 -7.64
C THR A 291 0.35 4.37 -6.31
N ALA A 292 0.57 5.52 -5.65
CA ALA A 292 -0.16 5.91 -4.45
C ALA A 292 -1.69 5.93 -4.68
N GLN A 293 -2.15 6.31 -5.88
CA GLN A 293 -3.57 6.27 -6.20
C GLN A 293 -4.09 4.82 -6.31
N ASP A 294 -3.27 3.88 -6.81
CA ASP A 294 -3.66 2.47 -6.82
C ASP A 294 -3.81 1.93 -5.39
N MET A 295 -2.96 2.37 -4.46
CA MET A 295 -3.11 2.06 -3.03
C MET A 295 -4.45 2.57 -2.47
N VAL A 296 -4.84 3.81 -2.82
CA VAL A 296 -6.15 4.38 -2.42
C VAL A 296 -7.31 3.57 -3.01
N ASP A 297 -7.18 3.08 -4.23
CA ASP A 297 -8.24 2.35 -4.93
C ASP A 297 -8.33 0.87 -4.53
N MET A 298 -7.33 0.31 -3.83
CA MET A 298 -7.34 -1.11 -3.41
C MET A 298 -8.61 -1.52 -2.68
N LYS A 299 -9.17 -0.64 -1.84
CA LYS A 299 -10.39 -0.90 -1.06
C LYS A 299 -11.61 -1.21 -1.92
N ASP A 300 -11.66 -0.66 -3.14
CA ASP A 300 -12.76 -0.84 -4.09
C ASP A 300 -12.59 -2.10 -4.96
N LEU A 301 -11.49 -2.85 -4.78
CA LEU A 301 -11.14 -4.03 -5.59
C LEU A 301 -11.36 -5.34 -4.86
N THR A 302 -11.64 -5.32 -3.56
CA THR A 302 -11.82 -6.54 -2.75
C THR A 302 -13.15 -7.20 -2.99
N ASP A 303 -13.18 -8.52 -2.85
CA ASP A 303 -14.39 -9.36 -2.94
C ASP A 303 -14.62 -10.04 -1.57
N LEU A 304 -15.83 -9.90 -1.03
CA LEU A 304 -16.19 -10.54 0.24
C LEU A 304 -16.49 -12.05 0.09
N THR A 305 -16.61 -12.53 -1.14
CA THR A 305 -16.98 -13.91 -1.43
C THR A 305 -15.82 -14.78 -1.94
N ALA A 306 -14.68 -14.14 -2.27
CA ALA A 306 -13.51 -14.82 -2.79
C ALA A 306 -12.22 -14.08 -2.38
N PRO A 307 -11.10 -14.80 -2.17
CA PRO A 307 -9.80 -14.18 -1.89
C PRO A 307 -9.38 -13.21 -3.01
N THR A 308 -8.86 -12.06 -2.61
CA THR A 308 -8.34 -11.05 -3.54
C THR A 308 -6.82 -10.94 -3.40
N TYR A 309 -6.11 -11.03 -4.52
CA TYR A 309 -4.65 -11.03 -4.59
C TYR A 309 -4.14 -9.71 -5.14
N PHE A 310 -3.18 -9.11 -4.42
CA PHE A 310 -2.50 -7.88 -4.78
C PHE A 310 -0.98 -8.11 -4.88
N LYS A 311 -0.35 -7.46 -5.84
CA LYS A 311 1.10 -7.42 -5.98
C LYS A 311 1.58 -5.98 -6.11
N ILE A 312 2.52 -5.58 -5.29
CA ILE A 312 3.16 -4.26 -5.42
C ILE A 312 4.15 -4.33 -6.59
N GLY A 313 3.87 -3.55 -7.62
CA GLY A 313 4.62 -3.62 -8.89
C GLY A 313 5.84 -2.69 -8.92
N ASP A 314 5.83 -1.59 -8.16
CA ASP A 314 6.94 -0.64 -8.05
C ASP A 314 7.03 -0.05 -6.63
N ASN A 315 8.12 0.66 -6.33
CA ASN A 315 8.21 1.45 -5.11
C ASN A 315 7.18 2.59 -5.16
N ILE A 316 6.42 2.76 -4.07
CA ILE A 316 5.30 3.69 -4.01
C ILE A 316 5.57 4.78 -2.98
N ASP A 317 5.61 6.02 -3.44
CA ASP A 317 5.66 7.20 -2.58
C ASP A 317 4.24 7.67 -2.29
N MET A 318 3.82 7.60 -1.00
CA MET A 318 2.50 8.02 -0.54
C MET A 318 2.43 9.52 -0.20
N ALA A 319 3.51 10.28 -0.43
CA ALA A 319 3.51 11.72 -0.18
C ALA A 319 2.36 12.41 -0.92
N GLY A 320 1.57 13.21 -0.20
CA GLY A 320 0.39 13.91 -0.73
C GLY A 320 -0.93 13.14 -0.63
N VAL A 321 -0.94 11.88 -0.18
CA VAL A 321 -2.17 11.19 0.20
C VAL A 321 -2.56 11.61 1.62
N THR A 322 -3.46 12.58 1.72
CA THR A 322 -3.88 13.16 3.01
C THR A 322 -5.13 12.52 3.59
N ALA A 323 -6.02 12.01 2.76
CA ALA A 323 -7.22 11.28 3.17
C ALA A 323 -7.01 9.78 2.90
N TRP A 324 -7.24 8.96 3.91
CA TRP A 324 -7.02 7.53 3.83
C TRP A 324 -8.23 6.72 4.27
N GLU A 325 -8.55 5.71 3.51
CA GLU A 325 -9.44 4.63 3.88
C GLU A 325 -8.77 3.31 3.48
N ALA A 326 -8.40 2.52 4.46
CA ALA A 326 -7.67 1.29 4.25
C ALA A 326 -8.54 0.21 3.58
N VAL A 327 -7.92 -0.76 2.94
CA VAL A 327 -8.59 -2.05 2.64
C VAL A 327 -9.04 -2.67 3.96
N ASN A 328 -10.28 -3.19 4.01
CA ASN A 328 -10.87 -3.71 5.24
C ASN A 328 -10.84 -2.66 6.37
N SER A 329 -11.30 -1.44 6.10
CA SER A 329 -11.27 -0.32 7.03
C SER A 329 -12.24 -0.46 8.22
N VAL A 330 -13.13 -1.44 8.19
CA VAL A 330 -14.12 -1.73 9.23
C VAL A 330 -13.80 -3.06 9.90
N ALA A 331 -13.75 -3.07 11.24
CA ALA A 331 -13.52 -4.26 12.03
C ALA A 331 -14.85 -5.00 12.30
N ALA A 332 -15.38 -5.67 11.28
CA ALA A 332 -16.57 -6.51 11.37
C ALA A 332 -16.40 -7.72 10.43
N ALA A 333 -16.54 -8.94 10.96
CA ALA A 333 -16.16 -10.16 10.24
C ALA A 333 -16.92 -10.36 8.90
N ASP A 334 -18.14 -9.90 8.81
CA ASP A 334 -18.97 -9.94 7.60
C ASP A 334 -18.61 -8.89 6.54
N GLN A 335 -17.68 -7.97 6.87
CA GLN A 335 -17.21 -6.90 6.00
C GLN A 335 -15.70 -7.00 5.71
N ILE A 336 -15.04 -8.07 6.13
CA ILE A 336 -13.61 -8.29 5.93
C ILE A 336 -13.42 -9.26 4.76
N ALA A 337 -12.83 -8.76 3.68
CA ALA A 337 -12.40 -9.60 2.57
C ALA A 337 -11.09 -10.32 2.91
N GLU A 338 -10.94 -11.55 2.44
CA GLU A 338 -9.64 -12.24 2.45
C GLU A 338 -8.73 -11.60 1.40
N ILE A 339 -7.57 -11.12 1.84
CA ILE A 339 -6.60 -10.43 0.98
C ILE A 339 -5.22 -11.07 1.07
N HIS A 340 -4.58 -11.20 -0.07
CA HIS A 340 -3.20 -11.67 -0.19
C HIS A 340 -2.34 -10.58 -0.82
N ILE A 341 -1.36 -10.07 -0.08
CA ILE A 341 -0.51 -8.96 -0.48
C ILE A 341 0.91 -9.46 -0.67
N ASP A 342 1.37 -9.47 -1.92
CA ASP A 342 2.77 -9.70 -2.28
C ASP A 342 3.45 -8.35 -2.48
N GLY A 343 4.25 -7.92 -1.51
CA GLY A 343 5.04 -6.69 -1.58
C GLY A 343 6.15 -6.74 -2.64
N ASN A 344 6.50 -7.95 -3.15
CA ASN A 344 7.48 -8.13 -4.24
C ASN A 344 8.82 -7.42 -3.95
N ASN A 345 9.22 -7.37 -2.69
CA ASN A 345 10.40 -6.66 -2.18
C ASN A 345 10.41 -5.16 -2.55
N LYS A 346 9.23 -4.53 -2.63
CA LYS A 346 9.07 -3.10 -2.89
C LYS A 346 8.87 -2.33 -1.59
N THR A 347 9.08 -1.01 -1.70
CA THR A 347 8.94 -0.08 -0.59
C THR A 347 7.74 0.83 -0.80
N ILE A 348 6.90 0.96 0.23
CA ILE A 348 5.91 2.01 0.36
C ILE A 348 6.48 3.04 1.34
N SER A 349 6.64 4.30 0.90
CA SER A 349 7.24 5.36 1.69
C SER A 349 6.28 6.52 1.94
N ASN A 350 6.58 7.33 2.98
CA ASN A 350 5.85 8.57 3.30
C ASN A 350 4.33 8.37 3.53
N PHE A 351 3.93 7.26 4.12
CA PHE A 351 2.53 7.05 4.52
C PHE A 351 2.20 7.93 5.73
N ALA A 352 1.59 9.10 5.49
CA ALA A 352 1.32 10.10 6.51
C ALA A 352 -0.06 10.78 6.30
N PRO A 353 -1.16 10.03 6.41
CA PRO A 353 -2.50 10.59 6.24
C PRO A 353 -2.85 11.54 7.40
N THR A 354 -3.56 12.61 7.09
CA THR A 354 -4.06 13.59 8.06
C THR A 354 -5.51 13.37 8.45
N THR A 355 -6.26 12.64 7.63
CA THR A 355 -7.63 12.21 7.89
C THR A 355 -7.80 10.75 7.54
N VAL A 356 -8.64 10.05 8.30
CA VAL A 356 -8.89 8.61 8.09
C VAL A 356 -10.38 8.30 8.19
N THR A 357 -10.83 7.36 7.36
CA THR A 357 -12.15 6.72 7.50
C THR A 357 -11.92 5.30 8.00
N GLY A 358 -12.51 4.95 9.14
CA GLY A 358 -12.34 3.63 9.75
C GLY A 358 -10.98 3.44 10.43
N LEU A 359 -10.33 2.33 10.18
CA LEU A 359 -9.06 1.94 10.80
C LEU A 359 -7.86 2.69 10.19
N PRO A 360 -6.92 3.22 11.02
CA PRO A 360 -5.97 4.25 10.58
C PRO A 360 -4.66 3.72 9.94
N SER A 361 -4.42 2.42 9.95
CA SER A 361 -3.18 1.82 9.46
C SER A 361 -3.15 1.70 7.93
N LEU A 362 -2.01 1.35 7.33
CA LEU A 362 -1.87 1.14 5.89
C LEU A 362 -2.88 0.11 5.36
N PHE A 363 -3.10 -0.96 6.12
CA PHE A 363 -4.21 -1.91 5.93
C PHE A 363 -5.07 -1.92 7.20
N GLY A 364 -6.39 -1.97 7.07
CA GLY A 364 -7.29 -2.02 8.22
C GLY A 364 -7.18 -3.38 8.93
N VAL A 365 -7.68 -4.41 8.28
CA VAL A 365 -7.58 -5.80 8.74
C VAL A 365 -6.94 -6.66 7.66
N ILE A 366 -5.88 -7.37 7.99
CA ILE A 366 -5.27 -8.39 7.13
C ILE A 366 -5.81 -9.76 7.53
N VAL A 367 -6.54 -10.40 6.61
CA VAL A 367 -6.94 -11.79 6.64
C VAL A 367 -6.43 -12.43 5.35
N GLY A 368 -5.79 -13.61 5.45
CA GLY A 368 -5.05 -14.23 4.35
C GLY A 368 -3.54 -14.04 4.50
N SER A 369 -2.90 -13.19 3.71
CA SER A 369 -1.44 -13.03 3.82
C SER A 369 -0.90 -11.65 3.43
N CYS A 370 0.26 -11.29 4.02
CA CYS A 370 1.08 -10.16 3.57
C CYS A 370 2.56 -10.56 3.63
N LYS A 371 3.30 -10.37 2.55
CA LYS A 371 4.71 -10.76 2.49
C LYS A 371 5.58 -9.83 1.67
N ASP A 372 6.90 -9.90 1.93
CA ASP A 372 7.94 -9.26 1.11
C ASP A 372 7.72 -7.75 0.92
N LEU A 373 7.32 -7.03 1.97
CA LEU A 373 6.96 -5.61 1.94
C LEU A 373 7.81 -4.79 2.90
N THR A 374 8.28 -3.63 2.44
CA THR A 374 8.91 -2.62 3.30
C THR A 374 8.03 -1.35 3.34
N VAL A 375 7.85 -0.79 4.54
CA VAL A 375 7.17 0.51 4.74
C VAL A 375 8.11 1.42 5.49
N THR A 376 8.44 2.60 4.91
CA THR A 376 9.37 3.57 5.52
C THR A 376 8.75 4.94 5.68
N ASP A 377 9.31 5.71 6.60
CA ASP A 377 8.94 7.10 6.82
C ASP A 377 7.43 7.29 7.07
N ALA A 378 6.83 6.31 7.76
CA ALA A 378 5.41 6.36 8.08
C ALA A 378 5.14 7.28 9.29
N VAL A 379 4.07 8.06 9.21
CA VAL A 379 3.56 8.90 10.32
C VAL A 379 2.07 8.65 10.48
N VAL A 380 1.72 7.77 11.42
CA VAL A 380 0.32 7.42 11.73
C VAL A 380 -0.06 8.11 13.04
N ASN A 381 -0.70 9.29 12.95
CA ASN A 381 -0.97 10.14 14.10
C ASN A 381 -2.47 10.40 14.30
N PHE A 382 -3.11 9.50 15.06
CA PHE A 382 -4.54 9.55 15.35
C PHE A 382 -4.80 9.30 16.85
N PRO A 383 -4.54 10.28 17.73
CA PRO A 383 -4.56 10.12 19.18
C PRO A 383 -5.95 9.77 19.78
N GLU A 384 -7.00 9.94 18.99
CA GLU A 384 -8.39 9.60 19.38
C GLU A 384 -8.89 8.29 18.75
N VAL A 385 -8.03 7.56 18.00
CA VAL A 385 -8.40 6.32 17.30
C VAL A 385 -7.65 5.14 17.89
N SER A 386 -8.39 4.09 18.19
CA SER A 386 -7.84 2.84 18.72
C SER A 386 -7.37 1.89 17.60
N HIS A 387 -6.53 0.91 17.97
CA HIS A 387 -5.92 -0.06 17.04
C HIS A 387 -5.11 0.61 15.92
N THR A 388 -4.17 1.45 16.33
CA THR A 388 -3.31 2.22 15.45
C THR A 388 -1.94 1.53 15.30
N ALA A 389 -1.49 1.36 14.06
CA ALA A 389 -0.19 0.77 13.72
C ALA A 389 0.27 1.23 12.33
N ILE A 390 1.51 0.93 11.94
CA ILE A 390 2.01 1.27 10.61
C ILE A 390 1.40 0.33 9.55
N LEU A 391 1.57 -1.01 9.73
CA LEU A 391 1.12 -1.96 8.71
C LEU A 391 -0.40 -2.20 8.79
N ALA A 392 -0.89 -2.69 9.93
CA ALA A 392 -2.28 -3.10 10.05
C ALA A 392 -2.85 -2.84 11.45
N SER A 393 -4.10 -2.40 11.51
CA SER A 393 -4.82 -2.29 12.78
C SER A 393 -5.08 -3.68 13.38
N TYR A 394 -5.36 -4.66 12.51
CA TYR A 394 -5.49 -6.08 12.91
C TYR A 394 -4.79 -7.00 11.91
N ILE A 395 -4.09 -8.01 12.41
CA ILE A 395 -3.60 -9.16 11.65
C ILE A 395 -4.34 -10.39 12.17
N GLY A 396 -5.23 -10.96 11.33
CA GLY A 396 -6.29 -11.83 11.79
C GLY A 396 -7.39 -11.05 12.52
N TYR A 397 -8.54 -11.69 12.77
CA TYR A 397 -9.67 -11.03 13.42
C TYR A 397 -10.57 -12.02 14.16
N TYR A 398 -11.19 -11.58 15.26
CA TYR A 398 -12.21 -12.32 15.99
C TYR A 398 -13.26 -11.34 16.53
N ASP A 399 -14.53 -11.61 16.25
CA ASP A 399 -15.67 -10.77 16.67
C ASP A 399 -16.53 -11.40 17.78
N GLY A 400 -16.05 -12.46 18.39
CA GLY A 400 -16.81 -13.27 19.36
C GLY A 400 -17.46 -14.51 18.72
N THR A 401 -17.48 -14.61 17.39
CA THR A 401 -18.13 -15.71 16.65
C THR A 401 -17.22 -16.25 15.55
N ALA A 402 -16.80 -15.40 14.62
CA ALA A 402 -15.94 -15.76 13.49
C ALA A 402 -14.46 -15.53 13.83
N ARG A 403 -13.61 -16.52 13.54
CA ARG A 403 -12.18 -16.46 13.63
C ARG A 403 -11.56 -16.43 12.25
N LEU A 404 -10.85 -15.36 11.96
CA LEU A 404 -10.16 -15.13 10.69
C LEU A 404 -8.66 -14.99 10.98
N SER A 405 -7.83 -15.80 10.36
CA SER A 405 -6.38 -15.83 10.57
C SER A 405 -5.61 -15.21 9.41
N ALA A 406 -4.35 -14.88 9.67
CA ALA A 406 -3.44 -14.37 8.65
C ALA A 406 -2.02 -14.90 8.83
N THR A 407 -1.23 -14.79 7.76
CA THR A 407 0.21 -14.98 7.77
C THR A 407 0.90 -13.71 7.31
N VAL A 408 1.96 -13.30 8.05
CA VAL A 408 2.81 -12.18 7.65
C VAL A 408 4.25 -12.66 7.62
N ASP A 409 4.94 -12.46 6.50
CA ASP A 409 6.30 -12.93 6.33
C ASP A 409 7.18 -11.91 5.61
N ASN A 410 8.38 -11.66 6.15
CA ASN A 410 9.35 -10.72 5.56
C ASN A 410 8.76 -9.32 5.33
N VAL A 411 8.14 -8.75 6.38
CA VAL A 411 7.56 -7.41 6.36
C VAL A 411 8.30 -6.50 7.34
N HIS A 412 8.78 -5.35 6.83
CA HIS A 412 9.57 -4.41 7.60
C HIS A 412 8.91 -3.04 7.60
N VAL A 413 8.65 -2.50 8.79
CA VAL A 413 8.03 -1.18 8.92
C VAL A 413 8.92 -0.22 9.70
N ALA A 414 8.92 1.07 9.31
CA ALA A 414 9.64 2.12 10.04
C ALA A 414 8.83 3.42 10.07
N GLY A 415 8.76 4.07 11.24
CA GLY A 415 8.05 5.33 11.39
C GLY A 415 7.62 5.66 12.82
N THR A 416 6.61 6.53 12.93
CA THR A 416 6.00 6.94 14.20
C THR A 416 4.53 6.59 14.25
N VAL A 417 4.06 6.18 15.42
CA VAL A 417 2.65 5.80 15.64
C VAL A 417 2.11 6.47 16.89
N THR A 418 1.02 7.19 16.76
CA THR A 418 0.29 7.79 17.88
C THR A 418 -1.18 7.39 17.82
N GLY A 419 -1.72 6.82 18.88
CA GLY A 419 -3.10 6.35 18.93
C GLY A 419 -3.73 6.46 20.31
N GLU A 420 -5.00 5.99 20.47
CA GLU A 420 -5.75 6.11 21.72
C GLU A 420 -5.47 4.95 22.71
N LYS A 421 -5.84 3.72 22.37
CA LYS A 421 -5.90 2.59 23.33
C LYS A 421 -5.00 1.41 23.02
N VAL A 422 -4.88 1.07 21.76
CA VAL A 422 -4.16 -0.10 21.27
C VAL A 422 -3.22 0.39 20.19
N VAL A 423 -1.93 0.49 20.51
CA VAL A 423 -0.92 1.10 19.64
C VAL A 423 0.26 0.17 19.48
N GLY A 424 0.55 -0.24 18.26
CA GLY A 424 1.68 -1.09 17.93
C GLY A 424 2.52 -0.55 16.79
N GLY A 425 3.80 -0.86 16.74
CA GLY A 425 4.66 -0.45 15.62
C GLY A 425 4.22 -1.08 14.30
N LEU A 426 4.16 -2.42 14.25
CA LEU A 426 3.71 -3.14 13.07
C LEU A 426 2.19 -3.37 13.08
N ALA A 427 1.63 -3.85 14.19
CA ALA A 427 0.22 -4.21 14.30
C ALA A 427 -0.43 -3.70 15.59
N GLY A 428 -1.69 -3.23 15.52
CA GLY A 428 -2.50 -2.96 16.71
C GLY A 428 -2.82 -4.25 17.45
N ALA A 429 -3.46 -5.20 16.82
CA ALA A 429 -3.73 -6.52 17.38
C ALA A 429 -3.37 -7.64 16.39
N VAL A 430 -2.85 -8.75 16.92
CA VAL A 430 -2.59 -9.99 16.20
C VAL A 430 -3.49 -11.07 16.76
N VAL A 431 -4.27 -11.73 15.92
CA VAL A 431 -5.28 -12.70 16.32
C VAL A 431 -5.10 -14.01 15.55
N SER A 432 -4.87 -15.11 16.29
CA SER A 432 -4.78 -16.48 15.74
C SER A 432 -3.94 -16.58 14.46
N SER A 433 -2.78 -15.89 14.43
CA SER A 433 -2.01 -15.64 13.22
C SER A 433 -0.52 -15.96 13.41
N THR A 434 0.20 -16.09 12.32
CA THR A 434 1.64 -16.32 12.33
C THR A 434 2.37 -15.15 11.65
N ILE A 435 3.40 -14.62 12.34
CA ILE A 435 4.27 -13.57 11.79
C ILE A 435 5.71 -14.07 11.83
N THR A 436 6.40 -13.99 10.69
CA THR A 436 7.78 -14.46 10.54
C THR A 436 8.65 -13.40 9.87
N ASN A 437 9.95 -13.43 10.18
CA ASN A 437 11.00 -12.65 9.50
C ASN A 437 10.69 -11.14 9.38
N SER A 438 9.97 -10.57 10.34
CA SER A 438 9.42 -9.21 10.23
C SER A 438 9.95 -8.28 11.32
N THR A 439 10.07 -6.99 11.00
CA THR A 439 10.59 -6.00 11.95
C THR A 439 9.76 -4.72 12.01
N ALA A 440 9.72 -4.10 13.19
CA ALA A 440 9.18 -2.77 13.40
C ALA A 440 10.27 -1.87 14.00
N VAL A 441 10.60 -0.79 13.31
CA VAL A 441 11.43 0.30 13.82
C VAL A 441 10.50 1.48 14.08
N ALA A 442 9.96 1.58 15.30
CA ALA A 442 8.84 2.47 15.56
C ALA A 442 8.93 3.21 16.90
N ASP A 443 8.60 4.51 16.86
CA ASP A 443 8.29 5.28 18.05
C ASP A 443 6.78 5.25 18.27
N ALA A 444 6.33 4.48 19.26
CA ALA A 444 4.92 4.29 19.58
C ALA A 444 4.51 5.14 20.78
N THR A 445 3.40 5.86 20.69
CA THR A 445 2.93 6.78 21.74
C THR A 445 1.43 6.67 21.98
N ILE A 446 1.04 6.61 23.27
CA ILE A 446 -0.32 6.87 23.74
C ILE A 446 -0.27 8.10 24.63
N PRO A 447 -0.73 9.29 24.16
CA PRO A 447 -0.62 10.53 24.91
C PRO A 447 -1.68 10.71 26.00
N ASN A 448 -2.86 10.09 25.84
CA ASN A 448 -4.02 10.30 26.70
C ASN A 448 -4.05 9.35 27.90
N GLU A 449 -4.64 9.77 29.03
CA GLU A 449 -4.85 8.92 30.20
C GLU A 449 -6.11 8.06 30.04
N GLY A 450 -6.08 6.80 30.46
CA GLY A 450 -7.25 5.92 30.41
C GLY A 450 -7.04 4.55 31.05
N THR A 451 -8.05 3.68 30.93
CA THR A 451 -8.03 2.31 31.44
C THR A 451 -8.03 1.32 30.29
N TYR A 452 -7.34 0.20 30.35
CA TYR A 452 -7.28 -0.83 29.29
C TYR A 452 -6.47 -0.42 28.05
N TYR A 453 -5.35 0.26 28.25
CA TYR A 453 -4.43 0.63 27.19
C TYR A 453 -3.31 -0.38 27.03
N TYR A 454 -2.93 -0.64 25.77
CA TYR A 454 -1.87 -1.54 25.36
C TYR A 454 -0.97 -0.84 24.35
N ILE A 455 0.31 -0.85 24.63
CA ILE A 455 1.29 -0.26 23.71
C ILE A 455 2.49 -1.18 23.56
N GLY A 456 2.84 -1.53 22.32
CA GLY A 456 3.97 -2.38 22.00
C GLY A 456 4.80 -1.85 20.84
N GLY A 457 6.11 -2.06 20.90
CA GLY A 457 7.01 -1.65 19.82
C GLY A 457 6.78 -2.43 18.51
N PHE A 458 6.32 -3.70 18.61
CA PHE A 458 5.93 -4.51 17.46
C PHE A 458 4.40 -4.64 17.35
N ALA A 459 3.75 -5.20 18.36
CA ALA A 459 2.31 -5.37 18.42
C ALA A 459 1.77 -4.93 19.78
N ALA A 460 0.60 -4.29 19.83
CA ALA A 460 0.02 -3.96 21.12
C ALA A 460 -0.63 -5.18 21.78
N GLN A 461 -1.37 -5.98 21.03
CA GLN A 461 -2.05 -7.16 21.52
C GLN A 461 -1.73 -8.40 20.68
N ALA A 462 -1.73 -9.58 21.37
CA ALA A 462 -1.68 -10.90 20.75
C ALA A 462 -2.73 -11.81 21.42
N ASN A 463 -3.70 -12.32 20.65
CA ASN A 463 -4.85 -13.05 21.13
C ASN A 463 -5.02 -14.39 20.39
N GLY A 464 -5.39 -15.47 21.12
CA GLY A 464 -5.56 -16.82 20.59
C GLY A 464 -4.22 -17.52 20.32
N ALA A 465 -4.13 -18.36 19.30
CA ALA A 465 -2.90 -19.04 18.90
C ALA A 465 -2.05 -18.15 17.98
N VAL A 466 -1.06 -17.47 18.54
CA VAL A 466 -0.18 -16.55 17.79
C VAL A 466 1.27 -17.02 17.87
N THR A 467 1.94 -17.02 16.73
CA THR A 467 3.37 -17.33 16.62
C THR A 467 4.14 -16.17 16.00
N PHE A 468 5.18 -15.73 16.69
CA PHE A 468 6.20 -14.82 16.17
C PHE A 468 7.53 -15.57 16.04
N ARG A 469 8.14 -15.52 14.87
CA ARG A 469 9.44 -16.17 14.65
C ARG A 469 10.38 -15.27 13.84
N ASN A 470 11.61 -15.12 14.31
CA ASN A 470 12.62 -14.24 13.71
C ASN A 470 12.11 -12.79 13.56
N CYS A 471 11.42 -12.28 14.55
CA CYS A 471 10.80 -10.95 14.52
C CYS A 471 11.51 -9.99 15.48
N GLY A 472 11.47 -8.69 15.18
CA GLY A 472 12.14 -7.69 16.00
C GLY A 472 11.41 -6.37 16.12
N ALA A 473 11.55 -5.74 17.30
CA ALA A 473 11.12 -4.39 17.58
C ALA A 473 12.32 -3.51 17.93
N THR A 474 12.35 -2.28 17.43
CA THR A 474 13.36 -1.26 17.79
C THR A 474 12.69 0.11 17.90
N GLY A 475 13.13 0.97 18.84
CA GLY A 475 12.62 2.33 18.99
C GLY A 475 12.14 2.66 20.39
N ASN A 476 11.09 3.47 20.51
CA ASN A 476 10.62 3.99 21.78
C ASN A 476 9.14 3.66 22.00
N VAL A 477 8.78 3.29 23.23
CA VAL A 477 7.41 3.11 23.68
C VAL A 477 7.10 4.10 24.79
N SER A 478 6.17 5.02 24.56
CA SER A 478 5.80 6.07 25.50
C SER A 478 4.30 6.04 25.84
N THR A 479 3.96 5.95 27.13
CA THR A 479 2.56 5.96 27.56
C THR A 479 2.41 6.58 28.93
N THR A 480 1.27 7.23 29.16
CA THR A 480 0.88 7.75 30.48
C THR A 480 0.12 6.73 31.30
N TYR A 481 -0.28 5.58 30.75
CA TYR A 481 -1.11 4.62 31.46
C TYR A 481 -1.01 3.15 30.98
N ARG A 482 -0.95 2.22 31.92
CA ARG A 482 -1.11 0.77 32.07
C ARG A 482 -0.09 -0.18 31.45
N LYS A 483 -0.22 -0.72 30.23
CA LYS A 483 0.51 -1.93 29.81
C LYS A 483 1.44 -1.58 28.67
N ALA A 484 2.72 -1.72 28.92
CA ALA A 484 3.75 -1.46 27.92
C ALA A 484 4.62 -2.71 27.71
N GLY A 485 4.88 -3.03 26.47
CA GLY A 485 5.83 -4.06 26.07
C GLY A 485 6.76 -3.54 24.97
N GLY A 486 8.04 -3.82 25.04
CA GLY A 486 8.95 -3.47 23.96
C GLY A 486 8.59 -4.20 22.67
N PHE A 487 8.21 -5.47 22.76
CA PHE A 487 7.67 -6.23 21.63
C PHE A 487 6.14 -6.23 21.65
N CYS A 488 5.51 -6.75 22.72
CA CYS A 488 4.06 -6.89 22.82
C CYS A 488 3.56 -6.50 24.22
N ALA A 489 2.49 -5.69 24.31
CA ALA A 489 1.99 -5.24 25.60
C ALA A 489 1.17 -6.29 26.34
N GLY A 490 0.42 -7.13 25.64
CA GLY A 490 -0.42 -8.14 26.29
C GLY A 490 -1.46 -8.79 25.38
N ALA A 491 -2.45 -9.43 26.00
CA ALA A 491 -3.63 -9.94 25.34
C ALA A 491 -4.85 -9.08 25.73
N SER A 492 -5.90 -9.12 24.91
CA SER A 492 -7.17 -8.46 25.23
C SER A 492 -7.76 -9.03 26.53
N THR A 493 -8.44 -8.19 27.30
CA THR A 493 -9.24 -8.64 28.47
C THR A 493 -10.58 -9.26 28.07
N GLY A 494 -10.87 -9.35 26.76
CA GLY A 494 -12.07 -9.97 26.20
C GLY A 494 -12.12 -11.49 26.42
N ASP A 495 -13.13 -12.11 25.87
CA ASP A 495 -13.34 -13.56 25.96
C ASP A 495 -12.23 -14.31 25.16
N ALA A 496 -11.87 -15.49 25.69
CA ALA A 496 -11.01 -16.42 24.95
C ALA A 496 -11.67 -16.78 23.61
N ILE A 497 -10.85 -16.98 22.58
CA ILE A 497 -11.35 -17.42 21.28
C ILE A 497 -11.94 -18.81 21.42
N ALA A 498 -13.23 -18.95 21.16
CA ALA A 498 -13.93 -20.19 21.38
C ALA A 498 -13.32 -21.37 20.60
N GLY A 499 -12.99 -22.44 21.31
CA GLY A 499 -12.40 -23.66 20.74
C GLY A 499 -10.92 -23.54 20.37
N GLU A 500 -10.21 -22.52 20.85
CA GLU A 500 -8.78 -22.35 20.67
C GLU A 500 -8.07 -22.17 22.02
N GLU A 501 -6.94 -22.86 22.22
CA GLU A 501 -6.03 -22.61 23.31
C GLU A 501 -5.33 -21.24 23.10
N GLY A 502 -5.32 -20.39 24.12
CA GLY A 502 -4.59 -19.13 24.11
C GLY A 502 -3.09 -19.34 24.16
N LYS A 503 -2.47 -19.68 23.02
CA LYS A 503 -1.07 -20.06 22.92
C LYS A 503 -0.24 -19.03 22.17
N LEU A 504 0.64 -18.37 22.90
CA LEU A 504 1.58 -17.39 22.32
C LEU A 504 2.99 -17.97 22.30
N VAL A 505 3.62 -17.94 21.13
CA VAL A 505 4.99 -18.44 20.92
C VAL A 505 5.85 -17.33 20.31
N PHE A 506 6.95 -17.03 20.99
CA PHE A 506 8.01 -16.14 20.52
C PHE A 506 9.30 -16.96 20.36
N GLU A 507 9.82 -17.06 19.15
CA GLU A 507 11.02 -17.83 18.84
C GLU A 507 11.98 -16.99 18.01
N ASN A 508 13.25 -16.89 18.47
CA ASN A 508 14.31 -16.09 17.84
C ASN A 508 13.88 -14.61 17.64
N CYS A 509 13.20 -14.03 18.61
CA CYS A 509 12.69 -12.68 18.54
C CYS A 509 13.46 -11.71 19.45
N TYR A 510 13.44 -10.41 19.09
CA TYR A 510 14.10 -9.42 19.92
C TYR A 510 13.28 -8.14 20.12
N ALA A 511 13.60 -7.42 21.20
CA ALA A 511 13.10 -6.07 21.47
C ALA A 511 14.25 -5.16 21.92
N ASP A 512 14.63 -4.21 21.09
CA ASP A 512 15.59 -3.14 21.40
C ASP A 512 14.83 -1.83 21.53
N VAL A 513 14.14 -1.67 22.67
CA VAL A 513 13.13 -0.64 22.87
C VAL A 513 13.28 0.03 24.24
N ASP A 514 13.35 1.37 24.21
CA ASP A 514 13.23 2.18 25.42
C ASP A 514 11.77 2.38 25.82
N ILE A 515 11.41 1.97 27.04
CA ILE A 515 10.04 2.08 27.56
C ILE A 515 9.96 3.17 28.61
N LYS A 516 9.09 4.14 28.37
CA LYS A 516 8.72 5.16 29.36
C LYS A 516 7.23 5.10 29.64
N SER A 517 6.88 4.66 30.85
CA SER A 517 5.48 4.55 31.28
C SER A 517 5.31 5.17 32.67
N THR A 518 4.23 5.92 32.89
CA THR A 518 3.91 6.45 34.21
C THR A 518 3.01 5.51 35.01
N SER A 519 2.74 4.30 34.49
CA SER A 519 1.77 3.37 35.09
C SER A 519 2.26 1.92 35.20
N TYR A 520 1.37 1.03 35.53
CA TYR A 520 1.29 -0.26 36.16
C TYR A 520 2.37 -1.31 35.79
N ALA A 521 2.40 -1.88 34.61
CA ALA A 521 3.28 -2.99 34.24
C ALA A 521 4.03 -2.73 32.95
N ALA A 522 5.31 -3.07 32.95
CA ALA A 522 6.14 -3.02 31.74
C ALA A 522 7.09 -4.21 31.65
N GLY A 523 7.21 -4.78 30.46
CA GLY A 523 8.25 -5.74 30.12
C GLY A 523 9.00 -5.28 28.89
N ALA A 524 10.35 -5.36 28.89
CA ALA A 524 11.09 -4.97 27.70
C ALA A 524 10.71 -5.83 26.50
N PHE A 525 10.17 -7.02 26.72
CA PHE A 525 9.62 -7.86 25.67
C PHE A 525 8.09 -7.93 25.76
N TYR A 526 7.51 -8.46 26.86
CA TYR A 526 6.07 -8.67 27.03
C TYR A 526 5.55 -8.01 28.32
N GLY A 527 4.55 -7.12 28.20
CA GLY A 527 4.10 -6.30 29.32
C GLY A 527 3.30 -7.06 30.37
N HIS A 528 2.13 -7.62 29.99
CA HIS A 528 1.15 -8.17 30.94
C HIS A 528 0.42 -9.40 30.39
N VAL A 529 0.51 -10.54 31.08
CA VAL A 529 -0.23 -11.76 30.73
C VAL A 529 -1.58 -11.76 31.44
N GLU A 530 -2.63 -11.85 30.64
CA GLU A 530 -4.04 -11.76 31.07
C GLU A 530 -4.89 -12.97 30.64
N LYS A 531 -6.19 -12.90 30.91
CA LYS A 531 -7.19 -13.99 30.89
C LYS A 531 -7.24 -14.90 29.67
N THR A 532 -6.74 -14.48 28.54
CA THR A 532 -6.85 -15.22 27.27
C THR A 532 -5.57 -15.95 26.88
N VAL A 533 -4.58 -16.00 27.78
CA VAL A 533 -3.29 -16.68 27.54
C VAL A 533 -3.21 -17.90 28.44
N ASP A 534 -3.26 -19.09 27.85
CA ASP A 534 -3.12 -20.36 28.58
C ASP A 534 -1.64 -20.83 28.55
N VAL A 535 -0.97 -20.67 27.41
CA VAL A 535 0.43 -21.04 27.19
C VAL A 535 1.22 -19.87 26.60
N LEU A 536 2.36 -19.56 27.21
CA LEU A 536 3.26 -18.50 26.73
C LEU A 536 4.71 -19.02 26.69
N VAL A 537 5.29 -19.05 25.51
CA VAL A 537 6.64 -19.58 25.28
C VAL A 537 7.55 -18.50 24.67
N PHE A 538 8.67 -18.26 25.35
CA PHE A 538 9.81 -17.51 24.82
C PHE A 538 10.98 -18.45 24.63
N LYS A 539 11.51 -18.54 23.43
CA LYS A 539 12.67 -19.37 23.14
C LYS A 539 13.66 -18.60 22.27
N ASN A 540 14.91 -18.53 22.71
CA ASN A 540 15.97 -17.79 22.01
C ASN A 540 15.56 -16.31 21.78
N CYS A 541 14.99 -15.67 22.78
CA CYS A 541 14.55 -14.30 22.69
C CYS A 541 15.40 -13.38 23.56
N TYR A 542 15.52 -12.12 23.14
CA TYR A 542 16.22 -11.15 23.97
C TYR A 542 15.59 -9.78 23.94
N ALA A 543 15.88 -9.00 24.98
CA ALA A 543 15.54 -7.60 24.99
C ALA A 543 16.74 -6.76 25.46
N THR A 544 16.79 -5.54 24.94
CA THR A 544 17.74 -4.47 25.29
C THR A 544 16.96 -3.17 25.50
N GLY A 545 17.65 -2.07 25.67
CA GLY A 545 17.02 -0.79 25.98
C GLY A 545 16.79 -0.56 27.46
N SER A 546 15.96 0.41 27.81
CA SER A 546 15.66 0.79 29.19
C SER A 546 14.17 0.67 29.53
N ILE A 547 13.86 0.42 30.81
CA ILE A 547 12.49 0.45 31.32
C ILE A 547 12.41 1.46 32.47
N VAL A 548 11.63 2.50 32.30
CA VAL A 548 11.22 3.41 33.36
C VAL A 548 9.71 3.38 33.47
N ALA A 549 9.21 2.70 34.50
CA ALA A 549 7.75 2.52 34.69
C ALA A 549 7.39 2.43 36.18
N GLN A 550 6.15 2.10 36.54
CA GLN A 550 5.71 2.30 37.92
C GLN A 550 5.86 1.06 38.86
N ARG A 551 5.49 -0.16 38.42
CA ARG A 551 5.33 -1.26 39.37
C ARG A 551 5.99 -2.58 39.00
N GLN A 552 5.34 -3.43 38.17
CA GLN A 552 5.78 -4.79 37.87
C GLN A 552 6.60 -4.76 36.62
N LEU A 553 7.91 -4.86 36.76
CA LEU A 553 8.87 -4.60 35.71
C LEU A 553 9.76 -5.82 35.48
N GLY A 554 9.89 -6.23 34.24
CA GLY A 554 10.77 -7.35 33.87
C GLY A 554 11.43 -7.18 32.52
N GLY A 555 12.64 -7.67 32.37
CA GLY A 555 13.38 -7.62 31.10
C GLY A 555 12.70 -8.43 30.00
N ILE A 556 12.01 -9.54 30.33
CA ILE A 556 11.21 -10.29 29.35
C ILE A 556 9.73 -10.13 29.67
N ILE A 557 9.26 -10.41 30.87
CA ILE A 557 7.84 -10.30 31.24
C ILE A 557 7.68 -9.37 32.45
N GLY A 558 6.76 -8.39 32.33
CA GLY A 558 6.39 -7.51 33.43
C GLY A 558 5.59 -8.22 34.48
N VAL A 559 4.40 -8.73 34.19
CA VAL A 559 3.49 -9.38 35.15
C VAL A 559 2.66 -10.49 34.55
N VAL A 560 2.38 -11.51 35.37
CA VAL A 560 1.40 -12.59 35.12
C VAL A 560 0.43 -12.65 36.26
N ASN A 561 -0.86 -12.57 36.00
CA ASN A 561 -1.92 -12.60 37.03
C ASN A 561 -3.05 -13.60 36.74
N ILE A 562 -2.77 -14.65 35.96
CA ILE A 562 -3.74 -15.69 35.57
C ILE A 562 -3.34 -17.04 36.14
N ALA A 563 -4.27 -17.71 36.79
CA ALA A 563 -4.03 -18.98 37.44
C ALA A 563 -3.80 -20.16 36.47
N THR A 564 -4.33 -20.07 35.28
CA THR A 564 -4.21 -21.12 34.23
C THR A 564 -3.00 -20.96 33.34
N ALA A 565 -2.30 -19.81 33.39
CA ALA A 565 -1.17 -19.58 32.51
C ALA A 565 0.03 -20.47 32.82
N ASP A 566 0.56 -21.13 31.78
CA ASP A 566 1.80 -21.91 31.80
C ASP A 566 2.86 -21.21 30.95
N ILE A 567 3.96 -20.79 31.59
CA ILE A 567 4.96 -19.91 30.98
C ILE A 567 6.29 -20.60 30.92
N THR A 568 6.89 -20.59 29.75
CA THR A 568 8.28 -21.07 29.52
C THR A 568 9.14 -19.95 28.96
N ILE A 569 10.23 -19.64 29.64
CA ILE A 569 11.31 -18.76 29.18
C ILE A 569 12.57 -19.60 29.09
N ASP A 570 13.05 -19.90 27.89
CA ASP A 570 14.19 -20.78 27.65
C ASP A 570 15.20 -20.10 26.72
N SER A 571 16.46 -20.06 27.14
CA SER A 571 17.56 -19.46 26.38
C SER A 571 17.28 -18.02 25.99
N CYS A 572 16.84 -17.22 26.96
CA CYS A 572 16.50 -15.80 26.77
C CYS A 572 17.41 -14.90 27.59
N TYR A 573 17.55 -13.65 27.18
CA TYR A 573 18.29 -12.68 27.98
C TYR A 573 17.72 -11.27 27.93
N TYR A 574 18.03 -10.50 28.98
CA TYR A 574 17.90 -9.06 29.00
C TYR A 574 19.26 -8.44 29.29
N GLU A 575 19.70 -7.54 28.40
CA GLU A 575 20.93 -6.77 28.57
C GLU A 575 20.63 -5.30 28.22
N GLY A 576 20.03 -4.60 29.18
CA GLY A 576 19.64 -3.21 29.04
C GLY A 576 20.34 -2.30 30.07
N SER A 577 20.23 -1.00 29.88
CA SER A 577 20.88 -0.02 30.76
C SER A 577 20.27 0.01 32.16
N GLU A 578 18.94 -0.02 32.24
CA GLU A 578 18.22 0.01 33.53
C GLU A 578 16.79 -0.54 33.43
N ILE A 579 16.32 -1.09 34.56
CA ILE A 579 14.90 -1.30 34.86
C ILE A 579 14.58 -0.56 36.15
N THR A 580 13.90 0.57 36.06
CA THR A 580 13.68 1.47 37.18
C THR A 580 12.20 1.68 37.46
N GLY A 581 11.80 1.40 38.69
CA GLY A 581 10.48 1.71 39.21
C GLY A 581 10.34 3.19 39.58
N SER A 582 9.36 3.91 39.03
CA SER A 582 9.14 5.33 39.34
C SER A 582 8.45 5.54 40.69
N LEU A 583 8.81 6.64 41.36
CA LEU A 583 8.58 6.90 42.80
C LEU A 583 7.17 7.34 43.20
N SER A 584 6.17 7.39 42.37
CA SER A 584 4.91 8.11 42.66
C SER A 584 3.79 7.28 43.29
N GLY A 585 4.01 6.01 43.63
CA GLY A 585 2.94 5.12 44.09
C GLY A 585 3.12 4.53 45.48
N LYS A 586 2.01 4.33 46.21
CA LYS A 586 1.96 3.64 47.52
C LYS A 586 2.05 2.09 47.41
N ASN A 587 2.24 1.55 46.20
CA ASN A 587 2.23 0.13 45.95
C ASN A 587 3.64 -0.42 45.71
N PRO A 588 3.93 -1.66 46.12
CA PRO A 588 5.25 -2.26 45.94
C PRO A 588 5.66 -2.34 44.46
N THR A 589 6.90 -1.98 44.17
CA THR A 589 7.52 -2.17 42.87
C THR A 589 8.26 -3.49 42.85
N ASN A 590 7.76 -4.47 42.12
CA ASN A 590 8.45 -5.75 41.96
C ASN A 590 9.21 -5.72 40.63
N THR A 591 10.52 -5.90 40.69
CA THR A 591 11.39 -5.76 39.55
C THR A 591 12.29 -7.00 39.41
N GLY A 592 12.32 -7.59 38.23
CA GLY A 592 13.23 -8.69 37.90
C GLY A 592 13.96 -8.49 36.58
N GLY A 593 15.20 -8.93 36.47
CA GLY A 593 15.97 -8.84 35.27
C GLY A 593 15.36 -9.60 34.08
N ILE A 594 14.59 -10.66 34.35
CA ILE A 594 13.82 -11.42 33.37
C ILE A 594 12.32 -11.28 33.62
N PHE A 595 11.88 -11.54 34.88
CA PHE A 595 10.48 -11.68 35.24
C PHE A 595 10.14 -10.76 36.42
N GLY A 596 9.22 -9.79 36.23
CA GLY A 596 8.88 -8.83 37.27
C GLY A 596 8.02 -9.45 38.40
N TYR A 597 6.81 -9.94 38.07
CA TYR A 597 5.88 -10.45 39.05
C TYR A 597 5.01 -11.63 38.56
N LEU A 598 5.17 -12.79 39.15
CA LEU A 598 4.28 -13.95 38.98
C LEU A 598 3.24 -13.93 40.11
N ALA A 599 2.09 -13.30 39.86
CA ALA A 599 0.98 -13.24 40.84
C ALA A 599 0.16 -14.53 40.89
N ALA A 600 0.05 -15.23 39.76
CA ALA A 600 -0.69 -16.48 39.61
C ALA A 600 -0.11 -17.26 38.41
N GLY A 601 -0.55 -18.51 38.21
CA GLY A 601 -0.06 -19.40 37.17
C GLY A 601 1.24 -20.11 37.52
N SER A 602 1.84 -20.78 36.54
CA SER A 602 3.13 -21.46 36.66
C SER A 602 4.16 -20.89 35.65
N ALA A 603 5.42 -20.93 36.02
CA ALA A 603 6.49 -20.47 35.16
C ALA A 603 7.77 -21.30 35.31
N VAL A 604 8.44 -21.52 34.17
CA VAL A 604 9.80 -22.07 34.10
C VAL A 604 10.69 -21.03 33.42
N VAL A 605 11.72 -20.58 34.12
CA VAL A 605 12.79 -19.72 33.59
C VAL A 605 14.07 -20.51 33.58
N LYS A 606 14.61 -20.81 32.43
CA LYS A 606 15.82 -21.64 32.33
C LYS A 606 16.80 -21.16 31.28
N ASN A 607 18.07 -21.52 31.48
CA ASN A 607 19.16 -21.22 30.58
C ASN A 607 19.22 -19.73 30.16
N SER A 608 18.88 -18.84 31.08
CA SER A 608 18.65 -17.42 30.77
C SER A 608 19.52 -16.52 31.63
N PHE A 609 19.79 -15.30 31.16
CA PHE A 609 20.55 -14.35 31.96
C PHE A 609 20.00 -12.92 31.90
N ALA A 610 20.38 -12.11 32.89
CA ALA A 610 20.11 -10.69 32.92
C ALA A 610 21.38 -9.91 33.30
N LYS A 611 21.63 -8.80 32.57
CA LYS A 611 22.74 -7.88 32.84
C LYS A 611 22.22 -6.45 32.80
N THR A 612 22.05 -5.82 33.98
CA THR A 612 21.42 -4.51 34.06
C THR A 612 21.49 -3.88 35.44
N SER A 613 21.10 -2.61 35.55
CA SER A 613 20.78 -1.96 36.82
C SER A 613 19.28 -2.10 37.14
N LEU A 614 18.95 -2.61 38.31
CA LEU A 614 17.59 -2.81 38.80
C LEU A 614 17.32 -1.91 40.00
N ALA A 615 16.34 -1.00 39.87
CA ALA A 615 15.95 -0.15 40.97
C ALA A 615 14.47 -0.28 41.35
N GLY A 616 14.21 -0.63 42.62
CA GLY A 616 12.89 -0.66 43.19
C GLY A 616 12.76 0.40 44.30
N LYS A 617 12.40 1.62 43.95
CA LYS A 617 12.47 2.80 44.85
C LYS A 617 11.33 2.92 45.84
N THR A 618 10.57 1.87 46.14
CA THR A 618 9.50 1.88 47.16
C THR A 618 9.87 1.05 48.38
N SER A 619 9.42 1.46 49.55
CA SER A 619 9.69 0.80 50.84
C SER A 619 9.15 -0.64 50.99
N ALA A 620 8.51 -1.22 49.97
CA ALA A 620 7.87 -2.54 50.01
C ALA A 620 8.05 -3.34 48.72
N GLY A 621 8.98 -2.98 47.82
CA GLY A 621 9.20 -3.67 46.54
C GLY A 621 10.32 -4.72 46.62
N TYR A 622 10.08 -5.88 46.03
CA TYR A 622 11.07 -6.94 45.90
C TYR A 622 11.81 -6.82 44.57
N VAL A 623 13.11 -6.93 44.61
CA VAL A 623 13.97 -6.90 43.43
C VAL A 623 14.79 -8.17 43.36
N GLY A 624 14.78 -8.84 42.21
CA GLY A 624 15.59 -10.02 41.98
C GLY A 624 16.34 -9.95 40.65
N GLY A 625 17.57 -10.40 40.61
CA GLY A 625 18.36 -10.39 39.37
C GLY A 625 17.71 -11.12 38.19
N ILE A 626 16.90 -12.16 38.49
CA ILE A 626 16.09 -12.87 37.48
C ILE A 626 14.60 -12.63 37.74
N VAL A 627 14.08 -12.92 38.94
CA VAL A 627 12.64 -12.81 39.30
C VAL A 627 12.43 -11.86 40.46
N GLY A 628 11.61 -10.83 40.28
CA GLY A 628 11.31 -9.87 41.33
C GLY A 628 10.47 -10.50 42.45
N TYR A 629 9.29 -11.01 42.13
CA TYR A 629 8.34 -11.52 43.14
C TYR A 629 7.52 -12.68 42.58
N SER A 630 7.39 -13.77 43.34
CA SER A 630 6.57 -14.93 42.97
C SER A 630 5.58 -15.31 44.06
N GLN A 631 4.27 -15.28 43.69
CA GLN A 631 3.14 -15.85 44.43
C GLN A 631 2.39 -16.90 43.60
N GLY A 632 2.90 -17.24 42.42
CA GLY A 632 2.28 -18.19 41.52
C GLY A 632 2.17 -19.62 42.11
N SER A 633 1.47 -20.48 41.38
CA SER A 633 1.25 -21.88 41.78
C SER A 633 2.53 -22.69 41.80
N ALA A 634 3.43 -22.45 40.83
CA ALA A 634 4.77 -23.02 40.78
C ALA A 634 5.71 -22.09 39.97
N LEU A 635 6.96 -22.00 40.43
CA LEU A 635 8.03 -21.34 39.71
C LEU A 635 9.28 -22.26 39.72
N SER A 636 9.90 -22.48 38.54
CA SER A 636 11.22 -23.06 38.45
C SER A 636 12.19 -22.07 37.84
N VAL A 637 13.34 -21.82 38.47
CA VAL A 637 14.43 -21.01 37.93
C VAL A 637 15.67 -21.90 37.88
N GLU A 638 16.11 -22.23 36.66
CA GLU A 638 17.14 -23.25 36.43
C GLU A 638 18.23 -22.72 35.49
N ASN A 639 19.49 -22.98 35.84
CA ASN A 639 20.66 -22.63 35.04
C ASN A 639 20.62 -21.16 34.60
N CYS A 640 20.35 -20.24 35.51
CA CYS A 640 20.24 -18.82 35.23
C CYS A 640 21.39 -18.00 35.85
N TYR A 641 21.74 -16.91 35.20
CA TYR A 641 22.78 -15.97 35.67
C TYR A 641 22.26 -14.55 35.73
N ALA A 642 22.57 -13.83 36.77
CA ALA A 642 22.28 -12.41 36.86
C ALA A 642 23.57 -11.64 37.19
N GLU A 643 23.89 -10.63 36.38
CA GLU A 643 24.95 -9.66 36.59
C GLU A 643 24.29 -8.28 36.75
N CYS A 644 23.91 -7.96 37.99
CA CYS A 644 23.03 -6.84 38.22
C CYS A 644 23.51 -5.94 39.38
N SER A 645 23.29 -4.62 39.22
CA SER A 645 23.33 -3.69 40.33
C SER A 645 21.93 -3.53 40.92
N LEU A 646 21.68 -3.92 42.18
CA LEU A 646 20.38 -3.91 42.81
C LEU A 646 20.26 -2.75 43.82
N ASP A 647 19.39 -1.76 43.51
CA ASP A 647 19.05 -0.64 44.41
C ASP A 647 17.63 -0.82 44.94
N ALA A 648 17.50 -1.55 46.05
CA ALA A 648 16.20 -1.89 46.63
C ALA A 648 16.24 -2.15 48.14
N THR A 649 15.08 -2.13 48.76
CA THR A 649 14.94 -2.48 50.19
C THR A 649 15.02 -4.00 50.39
N PHE A 650 14.54 -4.79 49.43
CA PHE A 650 14.46 -6.25 49.51
C PHE A 650 15.14 -6.92 48.30
N PRO A 651 16.47 -6.86 48.21
CA PRO A 651 17.22 -7.36 47.04
C PRO A 651 17.63 -8.82 47.20
N GLY A 652 17.18 -9.68 46.29
CA GLY A 652 17.69 -11.05 46.13
C GLY A 652 18.56 -11.18 44.87
N GLY A 653 19.69 -11.86 44.93
CA GLY A 653 20.60 -12.00 43.81
C GLY A 653 19.92 -12.64 42.59
N ILE A 654 19.05 -13.63 42.81
CA ILE A 654 18.26 -14.26 41.77
C ILE A 654 16.78 -13.96 41.94
N ILE A 655 16.24 -14.14 43.18
CA ILE A 655 14.79 -13.96 43.46
C ILE A 655 14.63 -12.99 44.60
N GLY A 656 13.78 -11.96 44.45
CA GLY A 656 13.43 -11.05 45.56
C GLY A 656 12.55 -11.73 46.60
N TYR A 657 11.45 -12.35 46.16
CA TYR A 657 10.55 -13.12 47.02
C TYR A 657 10.10 -14.41 46.34
N ALA A 658 10.09 -15.53 47.12
CA ALA A 658 9.68 -16.84 46.64
C ALA A 658 8.77 -17.56 47.62
N THR A 659 7.74 -18.26 47.13
CA THR A 659 6.93 -19.22 47.90
C THR A 659 7.64 -20.56 48.02
N SER A 660 7.11 -21.45 48.89
CA SER A 660 7.60 -22.82 49.03
C SER A 660 7.39 -23.72 47.79
N THR A 661 6.61 -23.26 46.83
CA THR A 661 6.41 -23.94 45.53
C THR A 661 7.42 -23.50 44.48
N THR A 662 8.42 -22.71 44.86
CA THR A 662 9.51 -22.26 43.96
C THR A 662 10.67 -23.22 44.07
N THR A 663 11.20 -23.66 42.90
CA THR A 663 12.46 -24.40 42.77
C THR A 663 13.54 -23.51 42.22
N LEU A 664 14.72 -23.50 42.85
CA LEU A 664 15.90 -22.76 42.41
C LEU A 664 17.05 -23.74 42.18
N LYS A 665 17.59 -23.80 40.97
CA LYS A 665 18.58 -24.81 40.59
C LYS A 665 19.70 -24.23 39.75
N ASN A 666 20.94 -24.40 40.20
CA ASN A 666 22.16 -23.97 39.50
C ASN A 666 22.13 -22.50 39.05
N CYS A 667 21.78 -21.60 39.94
CA CYS A 667 21.67 -20.17 39.63
C CYS A 667 22.79 -19.36 40.28
N TRP A 668 23.34 -18.41 39.52
CA TRP A 668 24.50 -17.61 39.90
C TRP A 668 24.18 -16.12 39.81
N PHE A 669 24.65 -15.37 40.78
CA PHE A 669 24.55 -13.90 40.84
C PHE A 669 25.94 -13.31 40.97
N ALA A 670 26.23 -12.28 40.15
CA ALA A 670 27.33 -11.35 40.29
C ALA A 670 26.82 -9.91 40.36
N GLY A 671 27.61 -9.00 40.87
CA GLY A 671 27.23 -7.61 40.97
C GLY A 671 27.02 -7.14 42.41
N SER A 672 26.18 -6.10 42.63
CA SER A 672 26.07 -5.42 43.90
C SER A 672 24.62 -5.38 44.43
N GLY A 673 24.50 -5.14 45.76
CA GLY A 673 23.22 -4.89 46.43
C GLY A 673 22.57 -6.12 47.03
N ALA A 674 22.88 -7.35 46.60
CA ALA A 674 22.34 -8.57 47.20
C ALA A 674 23.36 -9.27 48.14
N THR A 675 22.88 -9.81 49.23
CA THR A 675 23.62 -10.65 50.15
C THR A 675 23.07 -12.07 50.25
N LYS A 676 21.96 -12.35 49.59
CA LYS A 676 21.27 -13.65 49.50
C LYS A 676 20.85 -13.93 48.07
N ILE A 677 20.83 -15.17 47.67
CA ILE A 677 20.32 -15.63 46.37
C ILE A 677 18.81 -15.37 46.26
N CYS A 678 18.05 -15.75 47.30
CA CYS A 678 16.65 -15.39 47.52
C CYS A 678 16.57 -14.50 48.77
N TYR A 679 16.00 -13.29 48.65
CA TYR A 679 15.94 -12.37 49.77
C TYR A 679 14.98 -12.85 50.86
N GLU A 680 13.75 -13.19 50.48
CA GLU A 680 12.68 -13.64 51.41
C GLU A 680 11.91 -14.82 50.79
N GLY A 681 11.48 -15.74 51.68
CA GLY A 681 10.80 -16.97 51.31
C GLY A 681 11.68 -18.21 51.53
N SER A 682 11.16 -19.34 51.08
CA SER A 682 11.81 -20.65 51.31
C SER A 682 11.71 -21.50 50.05
N PRO A 683 12.42 -21.13 48.98
CA PRO A 683 12.45 -21.95 47.78
C PRO A 683 13.10 -23.32 48.05
N VAL A 684 12.72 -24.32 47.28
CA VAL A 684 13.44 -25.59 47.24
C VAL A 684 14.71 -25.39 46.44
N GLU A 685 15.87 -25.50 47.08
CA GLU A 685 17.15 -25.33 46.45
C GLU A 685 17.74 -26.65 45.99
N GLU A 686 18.16 -26.71 44.72
CA GLU A 686 18.83 -27.85 44.09
C GLU A 686 20.14 -27.42 43.41
N GLY A 687 21.13 -28.29 43.41
CA GLY A 687 22.40 -28.03 42.81
C GLY A 687 23.20 -26.91 43.51
N THR A 688 23.87 -26.07 42.71
CA THR A 688 24.71 -24.97 43.25
C THR A 688 24.09 -23.62 42.95
N ASN A 689 23.64 -22.92 43.98
CA ASN A 689 23.15 -21.55 43.91
C ASN A 689 24.14 -20.65 44.69
N SER A 690 24.70 -19.63 44.06
CA SER A 690 25.81 -18.87 44.67
C SER A 690 25.86 -17.40 44.23
N ILE A 691 26.29 -16.57 45.16
CA ILE A 691 26.75 -15.21 44.89
C ILE A 691 28.26 -15.28 44.66
N VAL A 692 28.77 -14.63 43.60
CA VAL A 692 30.19 -14.51 43.31
C VAL A 692 30.62 -13.05 43.44
N GLU A 693 31.87 -12.83 43.82
CA GLU A 693 32.40 -11.48 44.03
C GLU A 693 32.79 -10.77 42.74
N GLU A 694 33.09 -11.52 41.69
CA GLU A 694 33.51 -11.00 40.40
C GLU A 694 32.53 -11.44 39.31
N ASP A 695 32.37 -10.61 38.27
CA ASP A 695 31.57 -10.93 37.09
C ASP A 695 32.18 -12.13 36.36
N LEU A 696 31.29 -13.02 35.89
CA LEU A 696 31.70 -14.21 35.15
C LEU A 696 31.81 -13.94 33.65
N THR A 697 32.87 -14.41 33.04
CA THR A 697 32.97 -14.41 31.57
C THR A 697 31.93 -15.34 30.94
N ALA A 698 31.57 -15.11 29.67
CA ALA A 698 30.64 -15.96 28.95
C ALA A 698 31.01 -17.47 29.03
N THR A 699 32.28 -17.81 28.93
CA THR A 699 32.75 -19.19 29.07
C THR A 699 32.57 -19.75 30.48
N GLN A 700 32.81 -18.92 31.54
CA GLN A 700 32.58 -19.34 32.92
C GLN A 700 31.08 -19.52 33.21
N ILE A 701 30.23 -18.63 32.71
CA ILE A 701 28.75 -18.74 32.79
C ILE A 701 28.31 -20.07 32.17
N ALA A 702 28.73 -20.31 30.90
CA ALA A 702 28.37 -21.53 30.19
C ALA A 702 28.80 -22.79 30.93
N THR A 703 30.05 -22.82 31.46
CA THR A 703 30.56 -23.97 32.18
C THR A 703 29.80 -24.21 33.48
N LYS A 704 29.52 -23.17 34.25
CA LYS A 704 28.78 -23.27 35.53
C LYS A 704 27.32 -23.66 35.36
N LEU A 705 26.69 -23.20 34.29
CA LEU A 705 25.27 -23.43 33.97
C LEU A 705 25.06 -24.65 33.03
N GLY A 706 26.10 -25.25 32.53
CA GLY A 706 26.03 -26.37 31.59
C GLY A 706 25.58 -25.97 30.18
N TRP A 707 25.83 -24.73 29.77
CA TRP A 707 25.43 -24.21 28.45
C TRP A 707 26.39 -24.61 27.32
N GLY A 708 27.55 -25.17 27.65
CA GLY A 708 28.56 -25.54 26.65
C GLY A 708 28.12 -26.52 25.56
N SER A 709 27.04 -27.28 25.79
CA SER A 709 26.38 -28.13 24.80
C SER A 709 25.15 -27.51 24.14
N ASN A 710 24.76 -26.30 24.53
CA ASN A 710 23.58 -25.61 24.00
C ASN A 710 23.97 -24.83 22.77
N ASP A 711 23.43 -25.19 21.62
CA ASP A 711 23.69 -24.54 20.32
C ASP A 711 23.10 -23.12 20.22
N ALA A 712 22.27 -22.68 21.16
CA ALA A 712 21.65 -21.35 21.15
C ALA A 712 22.63 -20.21 21.41
N TRP A 713 23.76 -20.46 22.15
CA TRP A 713 24.65 -19.44 22.66
C TRP A 713 25.94 -19.27 21.87
N ASP A 714 26.28 -18.03 21.51
CA ASP A 714 27.63 -17.62 21.16
C ASP A 714 28.36 -17.16 22.44
N LEU A 715 29.47 -17.82 22.75
CA LEU A 715 30.26 -17.66 23.96
C LEU A 715 31.61 -16.94 23.70
N THR A 716 31.77 -16.32 22.54
CA THR A 716 33.04 -15.73 22.12
C THR A 716 33.26 -14.31 22.67
N GLY A 717 32.22 -13.64 23.16
CA GLY A 717 32.24 -12.29 23.72
C GLY A 717 32.35 -12.25 25.25
N ASP A 718 32.28 -11.03 25.81
CA ASP A 718 32.29 -10.79 27.26
C ASP A 718 31.00 -11.31 27.94
N SER A 719 29.89 -11.27 27.26
CA SER A 719 28.60 -11.84 27.69
C SER A 719 28.09 -12.85 26.64
N PRO A 720 27.35 -13.91 27.05
CA PRO A 720 26.69 -14.81 26.11
C PRO A 720 25.71 -14.05 25.20
N LYS A 721 25.70 -14.36 23.91
CA LYS A 721 24.72 -13.85 22.96
C LYS A 721 24.00 -15.00 22.28
N LEU A 722 22.82 -14.77 21.77
CA LEU A 722 22.13 -15.75 20.92
C LEU A 722 22.79 -15.74 19.52
N LYS A 723 22.94 -16.94 18.92
CA LYS A 723 23.50 -17.12 17.59
C LYS A 723 22.61 -16.58 16.47
#